data_3327190a4b904f44c18f447acef410bb
#
_entry.id   3327190a4b904f44c18f447acef410bb
#
_cell.length_a   1.000
_cell.length_b   1.000
_cell.length_c   1.000
_cell.angle_alpha   90.00
_cell.angle_beta   90.00
_cell.angle_gamma   90.00
#
_symmetry.space_group_name_H-M   'P 1'
#
loop_
_entity.id
_entity.type
_entity.pdbx_description
1 polymer ?
#
loop_
_entity_poly.entity_id
_entity_poly.type
_entity_poly.pdbx_seq_one_letter_code
_entity_poly.pdbx_strand_id
1 'polypeptide(L)'
;MKNKILLCVLLFFSALSAKSKNVELYSPDKEIKLVFTLSDKIKYDLFSKDQLLLKDNSMQLMLESKVLGENPRLRKMKRRTVDEEIKPVVPFKYAVVQNHYNELELNFKDFSVIVRAFNDGFAYRFVTSEKDSVNVVGEKFEVNFPDDYLLHMQQPDSFKTAYEEPYTHLSSKKWTSDSRMATLPFLIDTRKSCKILISEADLADYPCMFLKGTDNNGIHGVFPAVPLAYGENGDRDLTILKTADYIARTKGSRNFPWRYYVVAQTDAQLVENTMTCRLSGSSEIKETSWIQPGQVAWEWWSGALPYGPDVNFVAGCNLDTYKYYIDFAAKHHIPYILMDEGWAKTTFDPYTPNPDVNLHELIRYGKEKNVGIILWLTWLATENNFDLFKTFSDWGVKGVKIDFMNRSDQWMVNFYERVAREAAKHHLLVDFHGAFKPAGLEYRYPNVLSYEGVRAMEQMGDCLPDNSLYFPFMRNAVGPMDYTPGAMISMQPELYAAMRPNAASIGTRAYQLALYVLCESGLQMLSDSPTQYARNTDCTRFITQVPVVWDETRVLEAKVGEYVVVAKRKGDRWFIGGITNNSEKVREFKVNLDFLNAGKAYRMTAFEDGINADRQAMDYRCVSADVTKGEELTLRLVRNGGFAAVIE
;
A
#
# COMPACT_ATOMS: atom_id res chain seq x y z
N MET A 1 32.94 70.79 -45.75
CA MET A 1 32.78 70.22 -44.39
C MET A 1 31.36 69.78 -44.22
N LYS A 2 31.08 68.45 -44.25
CA LYS A 2 29.72 67.84 -44.14
C LYS A 2 29.64 67.18 -42.79
N ASN A 3 28.80 67.72 -41.91
CA ASN A 3 28.44 67.08 -40.62
C ASN A 3 27.48 65.94 -40.86
N LYS A 4 27.83 64.71 -40.49
CA LYS A 4 26.91 63.57 -40.40
C LYS A 4 26.40 63.52 -38.97
N ILE A 5 25.10 63.73 -38.80
CA ILE A 5 24.37 63.51 -37.57
C ILE A 5 24.05 62.00 -37.50
N LEU A 6 24.60 61.32 -36.48
CA LEU A 6 24.35 59.90 -36.16
C LEU A 6 23.10 59.83 -35.26
N LEU A 7 21.98 59.33 -35.78
CA LEU A 7 20.73 59.16 -35.05
C LEU A 7 20.80 57.77 -34.34
N CYS A 8 21.07 57.72 -33.01
CA CYS A 8 20.92 56.50 -32.20
C CYS A 8 19.44 56.25 -31.91
N VAL A 9 18.87 55.23 -32.53
CA VAL A 9 17.54 54.72 -32.17
C VAL A 9 17.71 53.77 -31.00
N LEU A 10 17.33 54.22 -29.78
CA LEU A 10 17.19 53.40 -28.58
C LEU A 10 15.90 52.62 -28.70
N LEU A 11 15.99 51.34 -29.05
CA LEU A 11 14.90 50.37 -28.89
C LEU A 11 14.68 50.03 -27.42
N PHE A 12 13.68 50.63 -26.80
CA PHE A 12 13.17 50.22 -25.52
C PHE A 12 12.45 48.90 -25.68
N PHE A 13 13.10 47.79 -25.35
CA PHE A 13 12.38 46.54 -25.06
C PHE A 13 11.64 46.71 -23.71
N SER A 14 10.37 47.08 -23.76
CA SER A 14 9.48 46.95 -22.62
C SER A 14 9.25 45.47 -22.40
N ALA A 15 9.97 44.84 -21.51
CA ALA A 15 9.62 43.54 -20.96
C ALA A 15 8.26 43.71 -20.28
N LEU A 16 7.18 43.27 -20.93
CA LEU A 16 5.90 43.10 -20.27
C LEU A 16 6.10 42.00 -19.20
N SER A 17 6.41 42.41 -17.98
CA SER A 17 6.32 41.58 -16.80
C SER A 17 4.86 41.13 -16.68
N ALA A 18 4.57 39.90 -17.06
CA ALA A 18 3.25 39.32 -16.83
C ALA A 18 2.98 39.38 -15.32
N LYS A 19 1.96 40.16 -14.92
CA LYS A 19 1.55 40.27 -13.50
C LYS A 19 1.25 38.87 -13.00
N SER A 20 2.03 38.37 -12.02
CA SER A 20 1.76 37.10 -11.36
C SER A 20 0.39 37.14 -10.70
N LYS A 21 -0.41 36.07 -10.89
CA LYS A 21 -1.72 35.94 -10.28
C LYS A 21 -1.66 34.91 -9.16
N ASN A 22 -1.97 35.31 -7.95
CA ASN A 22 -2.08 34.44 -6.80
C ASN A 22 -3.51 33.94 -6.64
N VAL A 23 -3.66 32.65 -6.31
CA VAL A 23 -4.94 32.00 -6.04
C VAL A 23 -4.78 31.12 -4.80
N GLU A 24 -5.61 31.34 -3.80
CA GLU A 24 -5.57 30.57 -2.55
C GLU A 24 -6.65 29.50 -2.51
N LEU A 25 -6.35 28.36 -1.89
CA LEU A 25 -7.30 27.31 -1.54
C LEU A 25 -7.04 26.87 -0.10
N TYR A 26 -8.11 26.76 0.68
CA TYR A 26 -8.06 26.33 2.06
C TYR A 26 -8.78 24.98 2.23
N SER A 27 -8.33 24.17 3.19
CA SER A 27 -9.13 23.06 3.73
C SER A 27 -10.45 23.56 4.34
N PRO A 28 -11.45 22.68 4.53
CA PRO A 28 -12.71 23.08 5.17
C PRO A 28 -12.52 23.70 6.56
N ASP A 29 -11.61 23.17 7.39
CA ASP A 29 -11.25 23.69 8.71
C ASP A 29 -10.28 24.89 8.67
N LYS A 30 -9.76 25.23 7.46
CA LYS A 30 -8.80 26.31 7.21
C LYS A 30 -7.39 26.12 7.80
N GLU A 31 -7.07 24.94 8.31
CA GLU A 31 -5.73 24.66 8.85
C GLU A 31 -4.68 24.42 7.75
N ILE A 32 -5.11 23.91 6.58
CA ILE A 32 -4.25 23.74 5.41
C ILE A 32 -4.57 24.82 4.39
N LYS A 33 -3.51 25.50 3.91
CA LYS A 33 -3.59 26.55 2.92
C LYS A 33 -2.62 26.28 1.77
N LEU A 34 -3.13 26.38 0.56
CA LEU A 34 -2.36 26.36 -0.68
C LEU A 34 -2.40 27.74 -1.32
N VAL A 35 -1.24 28.25 -1.73
CA VAL A 35 -1.12 29.50 -2.49
C VAL A 35 -0.54 29.20 -3.85
N PHE A 36 -1.35 29.25 -4.89
CA PHE A 36 -0.91 29.07 -6.27
C PHE A 36 -0.44 30.40 -6.85
N THR A 37 0.75 30.40 -7.46
CA THR A 37 1.31 31.53 -8.21
C THR A 37 1.39 31.15 -9.69
N LEU A 38 0.60 31.85 -10.53
CA LEU A 38 0.60 31.68 -11.98
C LEU A 38 1.51 32.74 -12.60
N SER A 39 2.68 32.32 -13.06
CA SER A 39 3.70 33.20 -13.66
C SER A 39 4.26 32.55 -14.93
N ASP A 40 5.56 32.27 -14.99
CA ASP A 40 6.25 31.46 -16.00
C ASP A 40 5.82 29.99 -15.98
N LYS A 41 5.40 29.50 -14.81
CA LYS A 41 4.86 28.17 -14.59
C LYS A 41 3.79 28.18 -13.49
N ILE A 42 3.10 27.05 -13.29
CA ILE A 42 2.20 26.87 -12.15
C ILE A 42 3.06 26.50 -10.96
N LYS A 43 3.13 27.40 -9.98
CA LYS A 43 3.80 27.16 -8.69
C LYS A 43 2.79 27.10 -7.56
N TYR A 44 3.17 26.48 -6.45
CA TYR A 44 2.38 26.50 -5.23
C TYR A 44 3.24 26.41 -3.98
N ASP A 45 2.75 27.04 -2.93
CA ASP A 45 3.25 26.93 -1.56
C ASP A 45 2.22 26.20 -0.71
N LEU A 46 2.71 25.37 0.23
CA LEU A 46 1.89 24.67 1.21
C LEU A 46 2.13 25.22 2.60
N PHE A 47 1.05 25.56 3.29
CA PHE A 47 1.06 25.99 4.69
C PHE A 47 0.15 25.08 5.52
N SER A 48 0.53 24.86 6.78
CA SER A 48 -0.33 24.29 7.81
C SER A 48 -0.25 25.16 9.06
N LYS A 49 -1.41 25.62 9.58
CA LYS A 49 -1.49 26.53 10.72
C LYS A 49 -0.57 27.76 10.56
N ASP A 50 -0.60 28.36 9.37
CA ASP A 50 0.27 29.49 8.95
C ASP A 50 1.78 29.18 8.87
N GLN A 51 2.21 27.97 9.20
CA GLN A 51 3.60 27.54 8.99
C GLN A 51 3.83 27.13 7.53
N LEU A 52 4.83 27.71 6.87
CA LEU A 52 5.27 27.30 5.55
C LEU A 52 5.96 25.94 5.62
N LEU A 53 5.40 24.94 4.92
CA LEU A 53 5.92 23.58 4.89
C LEU A 53 6.68 23.25 3.59
N LEU A 54 6.13 23.68 2.45
CA LEU A 54 6.74 23.49 1.13
C LEU A 54 6.68 24.81 0.37
N LYS A 55 7.73 25.15 -0.40
CA LYS A 55 7.88 26.46 -1.02
C LYS A 55 8.29 26.38 -2.48
N ASP A 56 7.71 27.25 -3.32
CA ASP A 56 8.05 27.36 -4.75
C ASP A 56 7.98 26.01 -5.50
N ASN A 57 7.05 25.15 -5.09
CA ASN A 57 6.82 23.88 -5.76
C ASN A 57 6.27 24.13 -7.16
N SER A 58 6.52 23.24 -8.11
CA SER A 58 6.00 23.42 -9.47
C SER A 58 5.45 22.15 -10.08
N MET A 59 4.48 22.33 -11.00
CA MET A 59 3.84 21.24 -11.72
C MET A 59 3.69 21.59 -13.21
N GLN A 60 4.06 20.65 -14.07
CA GLN A 60 3.85 20.74 -15.52
C GLN A 60 3.64 19.33 -16.09
N LEU A 61 2.85 19.23 -17.18
CA LEU A 61 2.71 17.99 -17.95
C LEU A 61 3.30 18.22 -19.33
N MET A 62 4.32 17.47 -19.69
CA MET A 62 5.05 17.63 -20.94
C MET A 62 4.50 16.68 -21.99
N LEU A 63 3.74 17.19 -22.95
CA LEU A 63 3.33 16.48 -24.14
C LEU A 63 4.39 16.66 -25.24
N GLU A 64 4.48 15.74 -26.17
CA GLU A 64 5.41 15.85 -27.30
C GLU A 64 5.28 17.18 -28.08
N SER A 65 4.07 17.70 -28.17
CA SER A 65 3.78 18.93 -28.91
C SER A 65 3.83 20.22 -28.09
N LYS A 66 3.74 20.15 -26.74
CA LYS A 66 3.64 21.32 -25.86
C LYS A 66 3.83 20.96 -24.39
N VAL A 67 4.15 21.97 -23.58
CA VAL A 67 4.23 21.84 -22.11
C VAL A 67 3.02 22.52 -21.47
N LEU A 68 2.17 21.71 -20.82
CA LEU A 68 1.02 22.22 -20.07
C LEU A 68 1.49 22.73 -18.72
N GLY A 69 1.07 23.94 -18.35
CA GLY A 69 1.54 24.62 -17.13
C GLY A 69 2.74 25.54 -17.36
N GLU A 70 3.28 25.66 -18.58
CA GLU A 70 4.23 26.69 -18.96
C GLU A 70 3.50 27.97 -19.41
N ASN A 71 3.92 29.14 -18.92
CA ASN A 71 3.28 30.43 -19.17
C ASN A 71 1.75 30.38 -19.10
N PRO A 72 1.18 29.85 -18.02
CA PRO A 72 -0.25 29.48 -17.94
C PRO A 72 -1.14 30.71 -17.95
N ARG A 73 -2.06 30.78 -18.92
CA ARG A 73 -3.07 31.85 -19.02
C ARG A 73 -4.41 31.34 -18.50
N LEU A 74 -4.71 31.68 -17.24
CA LEU A 74 -5.97 31.30 -16.58
C LEU A 74 -7.16 31.93 -17.30
N ARG A 75 -8.09 31.08 -17.78
CA ARG A 75 -9.34 31.51 -18.44
C ARG A 75 -10.50 31.59 -17.47
N LYS A 76 -10.66 30.56 -16.65
CA LYS A 76 -11.76 30.43 -15.69
C LYS A 76 -11.30 29.70 -14.46
N MET A 77 -11.92 30.02 -13.35
CA MET A 77 -11.73 29.37 -12.06
C MET A 77 -13.11 28.94 -11.53
N LYS A 78 -13.20 27.71 -11.04
CA LYS A 78 -14.38 27.21 -10.33
C LYS A 78 -13.99 26.75 -8.94
N ARG A 79 -14.92 26.95 -7.99
CA ARG A 79 -14.77 26.47 -6.60
C ARG A 79 -16.02 25.72 -6.21
N ARG A 80 -15.86 24.68 -5.41
CA ARG A 80 -16.97 23.99 -4.74
C ARG A 80 -16.47 23.37 -3.45
N THR A 81 -17.39 23.14 -2.52
CA THR A 81 -17.18 22.30 -1.34
C THR A 81 -17.96 21.00 -1.56
N VAL A 82 -17.37 19.89 -1.20
CA VAL A 82 -18.00 18.57 -1.23
C VAL A 82 -17.95 18.00 0.19
N ASP A 83 -19.06 17.42 0.62
CA ASP A 83 -19.20 16.74 1.91
C ASP A 83 -20.10 15.51 1.69
N GLU A 84 -19.50 14.34 1.57
CA GLU A 84 -20.17 13.10 1.23
C GLU A 84 -19.55 11.90 1.95
N GLU A 85 -20.29 10.81 2.05
CA GLU A 85 -19.81 9.54 2.58
C GLU A 85 -19.48 8.57 1.44
N ILE A 86 -18.30 7.94 1.52
CA ILE A 86 -17.92 6.82 0.68
C ILE A 86 -18.07 5.52 1.49
N LYS A 87 -18.75 4.53 0.91
CA LYS A 87 -18.88 3.18 1.46
C LYS A 87 -18.12 2.23 0.53
N PRO A 88 -16.84 1.95 0.82
CA PRO A 88 -16.05 1.06 -0.02
C PRO A 88 -16.63 -0.35 0.00
N VAL A 89 -16.58 -1.06 -1.13
CA VAL A 89 -17.03 -2.46 -1.22
C VAL A 89 -16.24 -3.35 -0.27
N VAL A 90 -14.93 -3.11 -0.17
CA VAL A 90 -14.05 -3.77 0.79
C VAL A 90 -13.54 -2.71 1.78
N PRO A 91 -14.07 -2.69 3.01
CA PRO A 91 -13.71 -1.69 4.02
C PRO A 91 -12.43 -2.08 4.77
N PHE A 92 -11.28 -1.80 4.18
CA PHE A 92 -9.98 -2.15 4.78
C PHE A 92 -9.73 -1.47 6.15
N LYS A 93 -10.24 -0.25 6.35
CA LYS A 93 -10.09 0.54 7.59
C LYS A 93 -11.42 0.96 8.20
N TYR A 94 -12.36 1.38 7.36
CA TYR A 94 -13.63 1.98 7.76
C TYR A 94 -14.76 1.52 6.84
N ALA A 95 -15.91 1.18 7.43
CA ALA A 95 -17.12 0.90 6.66
C ALA A 95 -17.70 2.15 5.98
N VAL A 96 -17.42 3.32 6.55
CA VAL A 96 -17.81 4.63 6.02
C VAL A 96 -16.62 5.57 6.10
N VAL A 97 -16.26 6.17 4.97
CA VAL A 97 -15.17 7.13 4.84
C VAL A 97 -15.76 8.51 4.54
N GLN A 98 -15.49 9.49 5.39
CA GLN A 98 -15.91 10.87 5.15
C GLN A 98 -15.05 11.51 4.06
N ASN A 99 -15.69 12.04 3.03
CA ASN A 99 -15.04 12.70 1.88
C ASN A 99 -15.40 14.18 1.86
N HIS A 100 -14.73 14.97 2.72
CA HIS A 100 -14.98 16.40 2.90
C HIS A 100 -13.79 17.22 2.42
N TYR A 101 -13.98 18.06 1.40
CA TYR A 101 -12.93 18.89 0.81
C TYR A 101 -13.47 20.16 0.13
N ASN A 102 -12.58 21.14 -0.01
CA ASN A 102 -12.76 22.25 -0.93
C ASN A 102 -12.00 21.97 -2.23
N GLU A 103 -12.66 22.18 -3.38
CA GLU A 103 -12.08 21.95 -4.70
C GLU A 103 -11.91 23.28 -5.44
N LEU A 104 -10.76 23.43 -6.08
CA LEU A 104 -10.40 24.50 -7.01
C LEU A 104 -10.09 23.88 -8.38
N GLU A 105 -10.83 24.30 -9.40
CA GLU A 105 -10.55 23.99 -10.81
C GLU A 105 -9.98 25.22 -11.51
N LEU A 106 -8.72 25.15 -11.91
CA LEU A 106 -8.03 26.16 -12.71
C LEU A 106 -8.11 25.76 -14.18
N ASN A 107 -8.91 26.49 -14.98
CA ASN A 107 -9.14 26.20 -16.39
C ASN A 107 -8.24 27.06 -17.27
N PHE A 108 -7.46 26.42 -18.11
CA PHE A 108 -6.62 27.02 -19.14
C PHE A 108 -7.20 26.74 -20.55
N LYS A 109 -6.44 26.95 -21.62
CA LYS A 109 -6.94 26.77 -22.98
C LYS A 109 -7.26 25.30 -23.31
N ASP A 110 -6.32 24.41 -23.06
CA ASP A 110 -6.35 23.02 -23.54
C ASP A 110 -6.30 22.01 -22.37
N PHE A 111 -6.28 22.51 -21.14
CA PHE A 111 -6.21 21.69 -19.94
C PHE A 111 -6.80 22.41 -18.73
N SER A 112 -7.03 21.65 -17.68
CA SER A 112 -7.33 22.15 -16.33
C SER A 112 -6.42 21.49 -15.31
N VAL A 113 -6.23 22.17 -14.18
CA VAL A 113 -5.67 21.58 -12.95
C VAL A 113 -6.79 21.57 -11.92
N ILE A 114 -7.11 20.39 -11.40
CA ILE A 114 -8.06 20.23 -10.29
C ILE A 114 -7.26 20.02 -9.02
N VAL A 115 -7.59 20.80 -8.00
CA VAL A 115 -6.97 20.73 -6.68
C VAL A 115 -8.04 20.49 -5.64
N ARG A 116 -7.84 19.55 -4.72
CA ARG A 116 -8.70 19.29 -3.57
C ARG A 116 -7.91 19.50 -2.29
N ALA A 117 -8.42 20.31 -1.40
CA ALA A 117 -7.86 20.51 -0.06
C ALA A 117 -8.79 19.86 0.97
N PHE A 118 -8.26 18.91 1.72
CA PHE A 118 -8.89 18.17 2.81
C PHE A 118 -8.34 18.68 4.15
N ASN A 119 -8.99 18.34 5.26
CA ASN A 119 -8.49 18.73 6.60
C ASN A 119 -7.17 18.02 6.97
N ASP A 120 -6.86 16.92 6.31
CA ASP A 120 -5.66 16.09 6.52
C ASP A 120 -4.70 16.06 5.32
N GLY A 121 -4.86 16.99 4.34
CA GLY A 121 -3.96 17.03 3.19
C GLY A 121 -4.55 17.68 1.94
N PHE A 122 -3.90 17.45 0.81
CA PHE A 122 -4.39 17.94 -0.48
C PHE A 122 -3.98 16.99 -1.62
N ALA A 123 -4.65 17.16 -2.75
CA ALA A 123 -4.31 16.46 -3.97
C ALA A 123 -4.49 17.37 -5.20
N TYR A 124 -3.72 17.12 -6.26
CA TYR A 124 -3.96 17.74 -7.55
C TYR A 124 -3.82 16.75 -8.70
N ARG A 125 -4.46 17.05 -9.82
CA ARG A 125 -4.27 16.34 -11.08
C ARG A 125 -4.45 17.24 -12.29
N PHE A 126 -3.81 16.88 -13.39
CA PHE A 126 -4.10 17.44 -14.70
C PHE A 126 -5.34 16.79 -15.31
N VAL A 127 -6.10 17.59 -16.07
CA VAL A 127 -7.20 17.14 -16.93
C VAL A 127 -6.97 17.74 -18.29
N THR A 128 -6.94 16.90 -19.33
CA THR A 128 -6.72 17.34 -20.71
C THR A 128 -7.95 17.14 -21.58
N SER A 129 -8.02 17.84 -22.67
CA SER A 129 -9.14 17.80 -23.64
C SER A 129 -8.68 17.77 -25.09
N GLU A 130 -7.53 17.15 -25.35
CA GLU A 130 -7.02 16.93 -26.71
C GLU A 130 -7.92 15.94 -27.46
N LYS A 131 -8.07 16.12 -28.77
CA LYS A 131 -8.95 15.27 -29.59
C LYS A 131 -8.35 13.89 -29.83
N ASP A 132 -7.06 13.87 -30.14
CA ASP A 132 -6.34 12.66 -30.51
C ASP A 132 -5.53 12.11 -29.34
N SER A 133 -5.03 10.89 -29.47
CA SER A 133 -4.07 10.33 -28.51
C SER A 133 -2.81 11.19 -28.44
N VAL A 134 -2.21 11.27 -27.25
CA VAL A 134 -1.02 12.08 -27.00
C VAL A 134 0.11 11.21 -26.43
N ASN A 135 1.34 11.57 -26.79
CA ASN A 135 2.54 11.08 -26.14
C ASN A 135 2.88 12.05 -24.99
N VAL A 136 2.96 11.53 -23.78
CA VAL A 136 3.45 12.25 -22.60
C VAL A 136 4.93 11.94 -22.47
N VAL A 137 5.78 12.94 -22.68
CA VAL A 137 7.24 12.77 -22.61
C VAL A 137 7.77 12.92 -21.19
N GLY A 138 6.97 13.50 -20.29
CA GLY A 138 7.32 13.60 -18.87
C GLY A 138 6.29 14.39 -18.07
N GLU A 139 6.47 14.38 -16.76
CA GLU A 139 5.71 15.18 -15.80
C GLU A 139 6.71 15.87 -14.86
N LYS A 140 6.60 17.19 -14.76
CA LYS A 140 7.33 17.95 -13.74
C LYS A 140 6.54 17.96 -12.46
N PHE A 141 7.02 17.23 -11.50
CA PHE A 141 6.63 17.23 -10.11
C PHE A 141 7.84 17.72 -9.32
N GLU A 142 7.84 18.96 -8.89
CA GLU A 142 8.94 19.56 -8.13
C GLU A 142 8.44 20.02 -6.76
N VAL A 143 9.10 19.57 -5.70
CA VAL A 143 8.80 19.94 -4.31
C VAL A 143 10.07 20.42 -3.64
N ASN A 144 10.05 21.62 -3.07
CA ASN A 144 11.19 22.25 -2.43
C ASN A 144 10.96 22.43 -0.93
N PHE A 145 11.96 22.14 -0.14
CA PHE A 145 11.93 22.20 1.30
C PHE A 145 12.53 23.54 1.79
N PRO A 146 11.81 24.31 2.61
CA PRO A 146 12.36 25.55 3.18
C PRO A 146 13.45 25.29 4.23
N ASP A 147 13.46 24.09 4.83
CA ASP A 147 14.36 23.67 5.90
C ASP A 147 14.97 22.29 5.63
N ASP A 148 15.82 21.82 6.53
CA ASP A 148 16.37 20.46 6.51
C ASP A 148 15.38 19.50 7.16
N TYR A 149 14.70 18.70 6.35
CA TYR A 149 13.72 17.70 6.75
C TYR A 149 14.36 16.30 6.86
N LEU A 150 13.74 15.40 7.61
CA LEU A 150 14.11 13.99 7.62
C LEU A 150 13.19 13.24 6.64
N LEU A 151 13.79 12.48 5.75
CA LEU A 151 13.10 11.72 4.71
C LEU A 151 13.12 10.23 5.06
N HIS A 152 11.98 9.56 4.88
CA HIS A 152 11.85 8.11 5.00
C HIS A 152 11.35 7.56 3.67
N MET A 153 12.08 6.59 3.10
CA MET A 153 11.84 6.10 1.75
C MET A 153 12.45 4.73 1.50
N GLN A 154 11.97 4.03 0.50
CA GLN A 154 12.62 2.85 -0.08
C GLN A 154 13.38 3.30 -1.33
N GLN A 155 14.64 2.84 -1.50
CA GLN A 155 15.53 3.29 -2.57
C GLN A 155 15.96 2.13 -3.48
N PRO A 156 15.20 1.85 -4.55
CA PRO A 156 15.60 0.86 -5.55
C PRO A 156 16.76 1.37 -6.42
N ASP A 157 17.50 0.43 -7.01
CA ASP A 157 18.60 0.75 -7.94
C ASP A 157 18.10 1.17 -9.34
N SER A 158 16.88 0.75 -9.70
CA SER A 158 16.27 1.02 -11.01
C SER A 158 14.74 1.04 -10.93
N PHE A 159 14.06 1.30 -12.05
CA PHE A 159 12.61 1.16 -12.16
C PHE A 159 12.12 -0.30 -12.10
N LYS A 160 13.05 -1.28 -12.11
CA LYS A 160 12.74 -2.69 -11.87
C LYS A 160 12.83 -2.94 -10.38
N THR A 161 11.68 -2.98 -9.70
CA THR A 161 11.58 -3.19 -8.25
C THR A 161 10.23 -3.77 -7.88
N ALA A 162 10.21 -4.62 -6.85
CA ALA A 162 9.03 -5.14 -6.18
C ALA A 162 8.61 -4.31 -4.95
N TYR A 163 9.26 -3.15 -4.73
CA TYR A 163 8.99 -2.29 -3.55
C TYR A 163 9.32 -2.98 -2.20
N GLU A 164 10.32 -3.84 -2.20
CA GLU A 164 10.72 -4.64 -1.03
C GLU A 164 12.04 -4.15 -0.39
N GLU A 165 12.60 -3.05 -0.85
CA GLU A 165 13.80 -2.48 -0.24
C GLU A 165 13.53 -2.06 1.21
N PRO A 166 14.54 -2.15 2.10
CA PRO A 166 14.41 -1.61 3.44
C PRO A 166 14.25 -0.08 3.40
N TYR A 167 13.55 0.47 4.39
CA TYR A 167 13.44 1.92 4.53
C TYR A 167 14.76 2.56 4.85
N THR A 168 15.08 3.63 4.14
CA THR A 168 16.25 4.49 4.35
C THR A 168 15.81 5.83 4.96
N HIS A 169 16.63 6.38 5.84
CA HIS A 169 16.34 7.60 6.59
C HIS A 169 17.46 8.60 6.38
N LEU A 170 17.18 9.70 5.69
CA LEU A 170 18.18 10.70 5.30
C LEU A 170 17.70 12.13 5.58
N SER A 171 18.63 13.03 5.94
CA SER A 171 18.40 14.47 5.88
C SER A 171 18.16 14.88 4.42
N SER A 172 17.16 15.74 4.18
CA SER A 172 16.81 16.20 2.84
C SER A 172 17.98 16.87 2.10
N LYS A 173 18.84 17.55 2.82
CA LYS A 173 20.06 18.17 2.26
C LYS A 173 21.13 17.16 1.81
N LYS A 174 21.03 15.90 2.25
CA LYS A 174 21.94 14.81 1.84
C LYS A 174 21.43 14.00 0.66
N TRP A 175 20.19 14.20 0.26
CA TRP A 175 19.58 13.49 -0.85
C TRP A 175 19.57 14.38 -2.10
N THR A 176 20.59 14.23 -2.93
CA THR A 176 20.89 15.06 -4.09
C THR A 176 20.54 14.37 -5.41
N SER A 177 20.77 15.05 -6.53
CA SER A 177 20.53 14.53 -7.89
C SER A 177 21.31 13.24 -8.20
N ASP A 178 22.46 13.02 -7.57
CA ASP A 178 23.30 11.82 -7.75
C ASP A 178 22.85 10.62 -6.91
N SER A 179 21.94 10.84 -5.97
CA SER A 179 21.43 9.77 -5.08
C SER A 179 20.53 8.81 -5.84
N ARG A 180 20.36 7.58 -5.30
CA ARG A 180 19.38 6.63 -5.84
C ARG A 180 17.97 7.22 -5.80
N MET A 181 17.08 6.76 -6.69
CA MET A 181 15.69 7.14 -6.67
C MET A 181 14.96 6.53 -5.46
N ALA A 182 13.76 7.02 -5.20
CA ALA A 182 12.87 6.47 -4.18
C ALA A 182 11.53 6.08 -4.80
N THR A 183 10.90 5.03 -4.23
CA THR A 183 9.51 4.67 -4.52
C THR A 183 8.54 5.55 -3.74
N LEU A 184 7.26 5.51 -4.12
CA LEU A 184 6.15 5.96 -3.29
C LEU A 184 5.60 4.76 -2.47
N PRO A 185 4.96 4.98 -1.30
CA PRO A 185 4.80 6.26 -0.61
C PRO A 185 6.11 6.80 -0.03
N PHE A 186 6.21 8.12 0.05
CA PHE A 186 7.38 8.85 0.51
C PHE A 186 7.01 9.73 1.70
N LEU A 187 7.73 9.61 2.82
CA LEU A 187 7.40 10.33 4.05
C LEU A 187 8.46 11.39 4.38
N ILE A 188 8.00 12.59 4.63
CA ILE A 188 8.80 13.75 5.05
C ILE A 188 8.44 14.07 6.50
N ASP A 189 9.40 13.97 7.41
CA ASP A 189 9.28 14.50 8.76
C ASP A 189 9.88 15.91 8.79
N THR A 190 9.04 16.91 9.03
CA THR A 190 9.47 18.31 9.09
C THR A 190 10.33 18.61 10.33
N ARG A 191 10.46 17.65 11.26
CA ARG A 191 11.14 17.79 12.56
C ARG A 191 10.57 18.91 13.44
N LYS A 192 9.37 19.40 13.12
CA LYS A 192 8.70 20.49 13.84
C LYS A 192 7.32 20.03 14.32
N SER A 193 6.30 20.26 13.51
CA SER A 193 4.90 20.11 13.92
C SER A 193 4.14 19.05 13.16
N CYS A 194 4.61 18.60 12.00
CA CYS A 194 3.87 17.66 11.16
C CYS A 194 4.77 16.80 10.28
N LYS A 195 4.17 15.74 9.74
CA LYS A 195 4.74 14.90 8.71
C LYS A 195 3.93 15.01 7.43
N ILE A 196 4.59 14.84 6.28
CA ILE A 196 3.94 14.89 4.97
C ILE A 196 4.19 13.56 4.26
N LEU A 197 3.13 12.81 3.96
CA LEU A 197 3.20 11.60 3.14
C LEU A 197 2.82 11.96 1.70
N ILE A 198 3.69 11.66 0.76
CA ILE A 198 3.43 11.83 -0.67
C ILE A 198 3.12 10.49 -1.31
N SER A 199 2.04 10.43 -2.09
CA SER A 199 1.71 9.28 -2.93
C SER A 199 0.84 9.71 -4.13
N GLU A 200 0.29 8.71 -4.81
CA GLU A 200 -0.57 8.90 -5.98
C GLU A 200 -1.82 8.03 -5.89
N ALA A 201 -2.90 8.44 -6.55
CA ALA A 201 -4.15 7.69 -6.61
C ALA A 201 -4.82 7.80 -7.98
N ASP A 202 -5.81 6.92 -8.23
CA ASP A 202 -6.50 6.80 -9.51
C ASP A 202 -5.51 6.57 -10.68
N LEU A 203 -4.50 5.74 -10.40
CA LEU A 203 -3.45 5.38 -11.36
C LEU A 203 -4.03 4.45 -12.43
N ALA A 204 -4.17 4.96 -13.64
CA ALA A 204 -4.68 4.21 -14.79
C ALA A 204 -4.02 4.71 -16.07
N ASP A 205 -3.60 3.78 -16.93
CA ASP A 205 -3.00 4.07 -18.24
C ASP A 205 -1.86 5.12 -18.16
N TYR A 206 -1.03 5.00 -17.11
CA TYR A 206 0.08 5.90 -16.80
C TYR A 206 1.10 5.20 -15.90
N PRO A 207 2.41 5.50 -15.97
CA PRO A 207 3.41 4.86 -15.11
C PRO A 207 3.33 5.34 -13.66
N CYS A 208 3.81 4.53 -12.72
CA CYS A 208 4.05 4.98 -11.35
C CYS A 208 5.11 6.09 -11.31
N MET A 209 4.91 7.02 -10.40
CA MET A 209 5.90 8.05 -10.09
C MET A 209 6.94 7.52 -9.10
N PHE A 210 8.22 7.78 -9.39
CA PHE A 210 9.33 7.68 -8.46
C PHE A 210 9.87 9.09 -8.17
N LEU A 211 10.68 9.23 -7.15
CA LEU A 211 11.25 10.50 -6.75
C LEU A 211 12.78 10.46 -6.79
N LYS A 212 13.40 11.59 -7.10
CA LYS A 212 14.84 11.85 -6.92
C LYS A 212 15.05 13.12 -6.14
N GLY A 213 16.16 13.19 -5.42
CA GLY A 213 16.62 14.41 -4.78
C GLY A 213 17.05 15.47 -5.80
N THR A 214 17.16 16.71 -5.33
CA THR A 214 17.73 17.83 -6.08
C THR A 214 18.86 18.47 -5.30
N ASP A 215 19.76 19.19 -6.00
CA ASP A 215 20.87 19.90 -5.36
C ASP A 215 20.42 21.16 -4.58
N ASN A 216 19.15 21.52 -4.70
CA ASN A 216 18.55 22.69 -4.06
C ASN A 216 17.61 22.34 -2.88
N ASN A 217 17.89 21.25 -2.15
CA ASN A 217 17.08 20.79 -1.02
C ASN A 217 15.61 20.57 -1.41
N GLY A 218 15.39 19.71 -2.36
CA GLY A 218 14.05 19.38 -2.87
C GLY A 218 14.01 17.99 -3.50
N ILE A 219 12.88 17.68 -4.11
CA ILE A 219 12.64 16.44 -4.83
C ILE A 219 11.96 16.70 -6.16
N HIS A 220 12.14 15.78 -7.11
CA HIS A 220 11.40 15.78 -8.37
C HIS A 220 10.94 14.39 -8.77
N GLY A 221 9.86 14.34 -9.55
CA GLY A 221 9.30 13.10 -10.09
C GLY A 221 10.13 12.57 -11.25
N VAL A 222 10.33 11.25 -11.28
CA VAL A 222 10.92 10.50 -12.40
C VAL A 222 10.03 9.30 -12.71
N PHE A 223 10.02 8.87 -13.98
CA PHE A 223 9.06 7.89 -14.48
C PHE A 223 9.74 6.88 -15.42
N PRO A 224 9.37 5.60 -15.37
CA PRO A 224 9.81 4.64 -16.37
C PRO A 224 9.19 4.95 -17.74
N ALA A 225 10.02 4.82 -18.79
CA ALA A 225 9.56 4.97 -20.18
C ALA A 225 8.79 3.73 -20.63
N VAL A 226 7.96 3.89 -21.67
CA VAL A 226 7.20 2.78 -22.27
C VAL A 226 8.15 1.79 -22.93
N PRO A 227 8.12 0.49 -22.60
CA PRO A 227 8.90 -0.52 -23.28
C PRO A 227 8.41 -0.75 -24.71
N LEU A 228 9.37 -0.88 -25.66
CA LEU A 228 9.10 -1.11 -27.08
C LEU A 228 9.59 -2.50 -27.56
N ALA A 229 10.56 -3.10 -26.89
CA ALA A 229 11.07 -4.42 -27.23
C ALA A 229 11.53 -5.14 -25.98
N TYR A 230 11.33 -6.46 -26.00
CA TYR A 230 11.66 -7.35 -24.91
C TYR A 230 12.56 -8.48 -25.40
N GLY A 231 13.42 -8.99 -24.51
CA GLY A 231 14.14 -10.24 -24.62
C GLY A 231 13.67 -11.22 -23.56
N GLU A 232 13.77 -12.51 -23.84
CA GLU A 232 13.46 -13.56 -22.88
C GLU A 232 14.39 -13.49 -21.66
N ASN A 233 13.85 -13.75 -20.48
CA ASN A 233 14.58 -13.79 -19.21
C ASN A 233 13.96 -14.82 -18.26
N GLY A 234 13.95 -16.10 -18.68
CA GLY A 234 13.36 -17.18 -17.90
C GLY A 234 11.83 -17.21 -17.94
N ASP A 235 11.26 -17.75 -16.89
CA ASP A 235 9.81 -17.99 -16.75
C ASP A 235 9.05 -16.89 -16.00
N ARG A 236 9.77 -15.93 -15.42
CA ARG A 236 9.23 -14.95 -14.47
C ARG A 236 9.35 -13.51 -14.93
N ASP A 237 10.18 -13.24 -15.95
CA ASP A 237 10.52 -11.89 -16.32
C ASP A 237 10.86 -11.74 -17.80
N LEU A 238 10.89 -10.48 -18.27
CA LEU A 238 11.38 -10.09 -19.57
C LEU A 238 12.42 -8.99 -19.42
N THR A 239 13.51 -9.06 -20.17
CA THR A 239 14.48 -7.97 -20.25
C THR A 239 13.96 -6.89 -21.20
N ILE A 240 13.88 -5.63 -20.75
CA ILE A 240 13.55 -4.51 -21.61
C ILE A 240 14.78 -4.18 -22.47
N LEU A 241 14.70 -4.41 -23.79
CA LEU A 241 15.77 -4.16 -24.73
C LEU A 241 15.74 -2.76 -25.33
N LYS A 242 14.55 -2.15 -25.40
CA LYS A 242 14.35 -0.81 -25.97
C LYS A 242 13.15 -0.13 -25.31
N THR A 243 13.28 1.17 -25.07
CA THR A 243 12.21 2.02 -24.57
C THR A 243 11.88 3.15 -25.56
N ALA A 244 10.68 3.68 -25.46
CA ALA A 244 10.27 4.91 -26.12
C ALA A 244 10.96 6.14 -25.50
N ASP A 245 10.82 7.27 -26.15
CA ASP A 245 11.20 8.61 -25.67
C ASP A 245 10.05 9.31 -24.92
N TYR A 246 9.00 8.55 -24.56
CA TYR A 246 7.85 9.00 -23.80
C TYR A 246 7.52 8.01 -22.67
N ILE A 247 6.88 8.54 -21.63
CA ILE A 247 6.49 7.77 -20.43
C ILE A 247 5.08 7.16 -20.54
N ALA A 248 4.24 7.74 -21.39
CA ALA A 248 2.91 7.22 -21.70
C ALA A 248 2.41 7.65 -23.08
N ARG A 249 1.67 6.76 -23.74
CA ARG A 249 0.83 7.07 -24.90
C ARG A 249 -0.62 6.80 -24.53
N THR A 250 -1.43 7.84 -24.48
CA THR A 250 -2.75 7.76 -23.87
C THR A 250 -3.79 8.62 -24.61
N LYS A 251 -5.08 8.48 -24.26
CA LYS A 251 -6.14 9.32 -24.78
C LYS A 251 -5.85 10.80 -24.47
N GLY A 252 -6.07 11.68 -25.42
CA GLY A 252 -5.84 13.11 -25.24
C GLY A 252 -6.87 13.79 -24.33
N SER A 253 -8.09 13.27 -24.25
CA SER A 253 -9.11 13.74 -23.31
C SER A 253 -9.21 12.76 -22.14
N ARG A 254 -8.63 13.15 -21.00
CA ARG A 254 -8.59 12.29 -19.80
C ARG A 254 -8.26 13.06 -18.52
N ASN A 255 -8.52 12.40 -17.39
CA ASN A 255 -7.94 12.72 -16.09
C ASN A 255 -6.61 11.99 -15.94
N PHE A 256 -5.58 12.68 -15.47
CA PHE A 256 -4.31 12.07 -15.04
C PHE A 256 -4.38 11.60 -13.59
N PRO A 257 -3.46 10.75 -13.12
CA PRO A 257 -3.43 10.33 -11.72
C PRO A 257 -3.36 11.51 -10.77
N TRP A 258 -3.96 11.36 -9.60
CA TRP A 258 -3.78 12.30 -8.51
C TRP A 258 -2.38 12.21 -7.92
N ARG A 259 -1.74 13.37 -7.70
CA ARG A 259 -0.59 13.53 -6.81
C ARG A 259 -1.14 14.05 -5.51
N TYR A 260 -0.97 13.30 -4.42
CA TYR A 260 -1.55 13.69 -3.14
C TYR A 260 -0.53 13.76 -2.01
N TYR A 261 -0.87 14.58 -1.02
CA TYR A 261 -0.09 14.85 0.16
C TYR A 261 -0.99 14.68 1.39
N VAL A 262 -0.64 13.77 2.30
CA VAL A 262 -1.23 13.75 3.63
C VAL A 262 -0.39 14.67 4.51
N VAL A 263 -1.01 15.62 5.19
CA VAL A 263 -0.36 16.56 6.12
C VAL A 263 -0.80 16.20 7.52
N ALA A 264 -0.05 15.31 8.15
CA ALA A 264 -0.37 14.72 9.45
C ALA A 264 0.22 15.56 10.59
N GLN A 265 -0.63 16.05 11.49
CA GLN A 265 -0.23 16.77 12.72
C GLN A 265 0.22 15.80 13.82
N THR A 266 -0.22 14.54 13.74
CA THR A 266 0.17 13.45 14.62
C THR A 266 0.50 12.22 13.77
N ASP A 267 1.33 11.34 14.29
CA ASP A 267 1.69 10.09 13.58
C ASP A 267 0.46 9.17 13.42
N ALA A 268 -0.52 9.25 14.31
CA ALA A 268 -1.79 8.55 14.22
C ALA A 268 -2.53 8.82 12.89
N GLN A 269 -2.55 10.07 12.44
CA GLN A 269 -3.24 10.46 11.21
C GLN A 269 -2.65 9.82 9.95
N LEU A 270 -1.39 9.39 9.97
CA LEU A 270 -0.80 8.61 8.87
C LEU A 270 -1.41 7.21 8.79
N VAL A 271 -1.57 6.54 9.93
CA VAL A 271 -2.16 5.19 10.03
C VAL A 271 -3.64 5.21 9.66
N GLU A 272 -4.37 6.22 10.13
CA GLU A 272 -5.82 6.40 9.89
C GLU A 272 -6.13 6.95 8.49
N ASN A 273 -5.11 7.30 7.70
CA ASN A 273 -5.27 7.92 6.39
C ASN A 273 -6.14 7.09 5.42
N THR A 274 -7.01 7.79 4.68
CA THR A 274 -7.91 7.21 3.66
C THR A 274 -7.82 7.95 2.32
N MET A 275 -6.76 8.71 2.08
CA MET A 275 -6.65 9.60 0.90
C MET A 275 -6.77 8.83 -0.42
N THR A 276 -6.14 7.64 -0.54
CA THR A 276 -6.28 6.81 -1.74
C THR A 276 -7.74 6.46 -2.01
N CYS A 277 -8.51 6.03 -1.00
CA CYS A 277 -9.94 5.74 -1.12
C CYS A 277 -10.74 6.97 -1.60
N ARG A 278 -10.51 8.13 -0.97
CA ARG A 278 -11.22 9.38 -1.29
C ARG A 278 -10.93 9.94 -2.69
N LEU A 279 -9.79 9.58 -3.26
CA LEU A 279 -9.34 10.04 -4.58
C LEU A 279 -9.56 9.02 -5.70
N SER A 280 -9.87 7.76 -5.36
CA SER A 280 -10.17 6.72 -6.34
C SER A 280 -11.55 6.91 -6.96
N GLY A 281 -11.74 6.36 -8.14
CA GLY A 281 -13.03 6.31 -8.79
C GLY A 281 -14.00 5.33 -8.08
N SER A 282 -15.27 5.39 -8.45
CA SER A 282 -16.27 4.39 -8.03
C SER A 282 -15.95 3.01 -8.61
N SER A 283 -16.53 1.97 -7.98
CA SER A 283 -16.38 0.60 -8.46
C SER A 283 -16.90 0.45 -9.89
N GLU A 284 -16.10 -0.20 -10.74
CA GLU A 284 -16.46 -0.63 -12.09
C GLU A 284 -17.28 -1.94 -12.08
N ILE A 285 -17.31 -2.65 -10.94
CA ILE A 285 -18.05 -3.89 -10.76
C ILE A 285 -19.40 -3.55 -10.14
N LYS A 286 -20.47 -3.92 -10.84
CA LYS A 286 -21.85 -3.65 -10.40
C LYS A 286 -22.34 -4.64 -9.36
N GLU A 287 -22.06 -5.93 -9.56
CA GLU A 287 -22.42 -7.01 -8.65
C GLU A 287 -21.19 -7.43 -7.89
N THR A 288 -21.18 -7.23 -6.57
CA THR A 288 -20.01 -7.38 -5.70
C THR A 288 -20.21 -8.39 -4.57
N SER A 289 -21.39 -9.04 -4.46
CA SER A 289 -21.70 -9.95 -3.37
C SER A 289 -20.82 -11.21 -3.33
N TRP A 290 -20.24 -11.58 -4.47
CA TRP A 290 -19.29 -12.69 -4.59
C TRP A 290 -17.89 -12.37 -4.06
N ILE A 291 -17.56 -11.08 -3.89
CA ILE A 291 -16.27 -10.63 -3.36
C ILE A 291 -16.28 -10.82 -1.85
N GLN A 292 -15.58 -11.84 -1.39
CA GLN A 292 -15.53 -12.20 0.03
C GLN A 292 -14.09 -12.15 0.53
N PRO A 293 -13.68 -11.05 1.18
CA PRO A 293 -12.40 -11.00 1.87
C PRO A 293 -12.31 -12.06 2.97
N GLY A 294 -11.13 -12.63 3.17
CA GLY A 294 -10.96 -13.68 4.17
C GLY A 294 -9.51 -14.01 4.46
N GLN A 295 -9.32 -14.83 5.47
CA GLN A 295 -8.04 -15.42 5.80
C GLN A 295 -7.71 -16.56 4.84
N VAL A 296 -6.41 -16.84 4.68
CA VAL A 296 -5.89 -17.83 3.73
C VAL A 296 -4.84 -18.69 4.44
N ALA A 297 -4.99 -20.00 4.45
CA ALA A 297 -3.92 -20.91 4.85
C ALA A 297 -2.96 -21.10 3.67
N TRP A 298 -1.66 -20.90 3.90
CA TRP A 298 -0.65 -20.81 2.86
C TRP A 298 0.59 -21.64 3.22
N GLU A 299 1.11 -22.43 2.28
CA GLU A 299 2.11 -23.45 2.56
C GLU A 299 3.55 -23.05 2.25
N TRP A 300 3.75 -22.05 1.37
CA TRP A 300 5.08 -21.74 0.83
C TRP A 300 6.10 -21.34 1.89
N TRP A 301 5.69 -20.47 2.82
CA TRP A 301 6.60 -19.93 3.85
C TRP A 301 7.18 -21.05 4.74
N SER A 302 6.35 -22.04 5.12
CA SER A 302 6.74 -23.21 5.91
C SER A 302 7.32 -24.36 5.06
N GLY A 303 7.36 -24.21 3.71
CA GLY A 303 7.95 -25.15 2.76
C GLY A 303 7.07 -26.35 2.42
N ALA A 304 5.75 -26.27 2.64
CA ALA A 304 4.81 -27.37 2.44
C ALA A 304 5.21 -28.67 3.19
N LEU A 305 5.83 -28.55 4.34
CA LEU A 305 6.41 -29.67 5.11
C LEU A 305 5.76 -29.81 6.50
N PRO A 306 4.44 -30.03 6.61
CA PRO A 306 3.83 -30.35 7.90
C PRO A 306 4.40 -31.65 8.46
N TYR A 307 4.45 -31.77 9.79
CA TYR A 307 4.99 -32.94 10.48
C TYR A 307 4.34 -33.10 11.85
N GLY A 308 4.37 -34.28 12.40
CA GLY A 308 3.84 -34.52 13.74
C GLY A 308 3.02 -35.81 13.81
N PRO A 309 2.41 -36.09 14.99
CA PRO A 309 1.72 -37.37 15.22
C PRO A 309 0.43 -37.52 14.39
N ASP A 310 -0.12 -36.44 13.86
CA ASP A 310 -1.32 -36.39 13.02
C ASP A 310 -0.98 -36.36 11.52
N VAL A 311 0.30 -36.36 11.13
CA VAL A 311 0.77 -36.45 9.75
C VAL A 311 1.24 -37.87 9.45
N ASN A 312 0.45 -38.62 8.70
CA ASN A 312 0.72 -40.03 8.35
C ASN A 312 1.01 -40.22 6.85
N PHE A 313 1.42 -39.16 6.17
CA PHE A 313 1.78 -39.12 4.76
C PHE A 313 3.15 -38.45 4.57
N VAL A 314 3.73 -38.60 3.39
CA VAL A 314 4.97 -37.89 2.99
C VAL A 314 4.60 -36.46 2.61
N ALA A 315 5.08 -35.50 3.38
CA ALA A 315 4.81 -34.09 3.14
C ALA A 315 5.57 -33.55 1.92
N GLY A 316 5.00 -32.53 1.26
CA GLY A 316 5.53 -31.88 0.08
C GLY A 316 4.40 -31.29 -0.77
N CYS A 317 4.72 -30.86 -1.97
CA CYS A 317 3.72 -30.35 -2.91
C CYS A 317 2.93 -31.54 -3.52
N ASN A 318 1.96 -32.06 -2.77
CA ASN A 318 1.18 -33.24 -3.14
C ASN A 318 -0.25 -33.21 -2.57
N LEU A 319 -1.08 -34.13 -3.04
CA LEU A 319 -2.51 -34.23 -2.71
C LEU A 319 -2.76 -34.27 -1.19
N ASP A 320 -2.02 -35.11 -0.45
CA ASP A 320 -2.26 -35.34 0.97
C ASP A 320 -1.91 -34.12 1.81
N THR A 321 -0.82 -33.43 1.48
CA THR A 321 -0.43 -32.17 2.11
C THR A 321 -1.53 -31.11 1.92
N TYR A 322 -2.01 -30.90 0.70
CA TYR A 322 -3.06 -29.90 0.47
C TYR A 322 -4.41 -30.29 1.11
N LYS A 323 -4.76 -31.58 1.18
CA LYS A 323 -5.91 -32.03 1.97
C LYS A 323 -5.76 -31.70 3.45
N TYR A 324 -4.57 -31.86 4.00
CA TYR A 324 -4.27 -31.47 5.40
C TYR A 324 -4.45 -29.96 5.64
N TYR A 325 -4.01 -29.11 4.69
CA TYR A 325 -4.25 -27.66 4.74
C TYR A 325 -5.74 -27.30 4.60
N ILE A 326 -6.50 -28.00 3.72
CA ILE A 326 -7.94 -27.80 3.58
C ILE A 326 -8.68 -28.22 4.88
N ASP A 327 -8.28 -29.33 5.50
CA ASP A 327 -8.87 -29.80 6.76
C ASP A 327 -8.62 -28.81 7.91
N PHE A 328 -7.40 -28.27 7.98
CA PHE A 328 -7.08 -27.19 8.91
C PHE A 328 -7.92 -25.93 8.67
N ALA A 329 -8.01 -25.49 7.43
CA ALA A 329 -8.79 -24.32 7.06
C ALA A 329 -10.27 -24.50 7.41
N ALA A 330 -10.86 -25.66 7.08
CA ALA A 330 -12.24 -25.99 7.41
C ALA A 330 -12.50 -26.01 8.92
N LYS A 331 -11.60 -26.64 9.70
CA LYS A 331 -11.68 -26.71 11.16
C LYS A 331 -11.70 -25.34 11.82
N HIS A 332 -10.98 -24.39 11.27
CA HIS A 332 -10.82 -23.04 11.82
C HIS A 332 -11.63 -21.97 11.09
N HIS A 333 -12.57 -22.37 10.20
CA HIS A 333 -13.41 -21.48 9.40
C HIS A 333 -12.62 -20.49 8.53
N ILE A 334 -11.43 -20.87 8.10
CA ILE A 334 -10.63 -20.13 7.14
C ILE A 334 -11.20 -20.39 5.75
N PRO A 335 -11.64 -19.35 5.01
CA PRO A 335 -12.39 -19.56 3.77
C PRO A 335 -11.54 -20.05 2.59
N TYR A 336 -10.21 -19.90 2.66
CA TYR A 336 -9.32 -20.18 1.53
C TYR A 336 -8.06 -20.92 1.95
N ILE A 337 -7.54 -21.73 1.00
CA ILE A 337 -6.12 -22.07 0.93
C ILE A 337 -5.52 -21.43 -0.32
N LEU A 338 -4.25 -21.06 -0.27
CA LEU A 338 -3.48 -20.68 -1.43
C LEU A 338 -2.48 -21.80 -1.73
N MET A 339 -2.49 -22.26 -2.98
CA MET A 339 -1.52 -23.21 -3.52
C MET A 339 -0.48 -22.41 -4.30
N ASP A 340 0.72 -22.31 -3.72
CA ASP A 340 1.83 -21.53 -4.26
C ASP A 340 2.55 -22.30 -5.38
N GLU A 341 3.74 -21.89 -5.80
CA GLU A 341 4.51 -22.52 -6.88
C GLU A 341 4.63 -24.04 -6.68
N GLY A 342 4.31 -24.82 -7.73
CA GLY A 342 4.38 -26.29 -7.72
C GLY A 342 3.04 -26.99 -7.92
N TRP A 343 1.90 -26.29 -7.83
CA TRP A 343 0.60 -26.87 -8.14
C TRP A 343 0.42 -27.21 -9.63
N ALA A 344 1.07 -26.45 -10.53
CA ALA A 344 1.16 -26.74 -11.97
C ALA A 344 2.43 -27.53 -12.29
N LYS A 345 2.40 -28.28 -13.37
CA LYS A 345 3.54 -29.08 -13.84
C LYS A 345 4.74 -28.20 -14.19
N THR A 346 4.50 -27.03 -14.75
CA THR A 346 5.50 -26.00 -15.03
C THR A 346 4.90 -24.61 -14.78
N THR A 347 5.76 -23.64 -14.54
CA THR A 347 5.36 -22.25 -14.35
C THR A 347 4.87 -21.55 -15.63
N PHE A 348 5.11 -22.12 -16.80
CA PHE A 348 4.66 -21.60 -18.10
C PHE A 348 3.26 -22.07 -18.50
N ASP A 349 2.86 -23.27 -18.04
CA ASP A 349 1.60 -23.91 -18.43
C ASP A 349 0.61 -23.94 -17.27
N PRO A 350 -0.32 -22.97 -17.22
CA PRO A 350 -1.31 -22.89 -16.16
C PRO A 350 -2.48 -23.89 -16.33
N TYR A 351 -2.48 -24.70 -17.39
CA TYR A 351 -3.57 -25.62 -17.69
C TYR A 351 -3.29 -27.07 -17.32
N THR A 352 -2.03 -27.41 -17.10
CA THR A 352 -1.60 -28.77 -16.74
C THR A 352 -1.22 -28.83 -15.26
N PRO A 353 -2.12 -29.29 -14.37
CA PRO A 353 -1.80 -29.51 -12.96
C PRO A 353 -0.65 -30.50 -12.77
N ASN A 354 0.12 -30.35 -11.71
CA ASN A 354 1.09 -31.33 -11.26
C ASN A 354 0.36 -32.63 -10.90
N PRO A 355 0.74 -33.79 -11.50
CA PRO A 355 0.09 -35.06 -11.23
C PRO A 355 0.03 -35.45 -9.76
N ASP A 356 1.06 -35.12 -8.97
CA ASP A 356 1.16 -35.45 -7.56
C ASP A 356 0.17 -34.61 -6.70
N VAL A 357 -0.23 -33.44 -7.23
CA VAL A 357 -1.16 -32.53 -6.56
C VAL A 357 -2.63 -32.90 -6.78
N ASN A 358 -2.98 -33.34 -7.99
CA ASN A 358 -4.36 -33.66 -8.38
C ASN A 358 -5.36 -32.51 -8.08
N LEU A 359 -5.14 -31.35 -8.69
CA LEU A 359 -5.87 -30.09 -8.43
C LEU A 359 -7.40 -30.26 -8.46
N HIS A 360 -7.96 -30.99 -9.43
CA HIS A 360 -9.41 -31.13 -9.56
C HIS A 360 -10.04 -31.88 -8.38
N GLU A 361 -9.34 -32.88 -7.83
CA GLU A 361 -9.75 -33.56 -6.60
C GLU A 361 -9.68 -32.60 -5.41
N LEU A 362 -8.67 -31.74 -5.31
CA LEU A 362 -8.56 -30.74 -4.24
C LEU A 362 -9.65 -29.68 -4.32
N ILE A 363 -10.01 -29.21 -5.52
CA ILE A 363 -11.12 -28.27 -5.70
C ILE A 363 -12.46 -28.91 -5.24
N ARG A 364 -12.69 -30.17 -5.61
CA ARG A 364 -13.88 -30.93 -5.16
C ARG A 364 -13.89 -31.06 -3.63
N TYR A 365 -12.78 -31.51 -3.05
CA TYR A 365 -12.61 -31.70 -1.61
C TYR A 365 -12.77 -30.41 -0.82
N GLY A 366 -12.15 -29.31 -1.28
CA GLY A 366 -12.31 -27.99 -0.70
C GLY A 366 -13.75 -27.49 -0.73
N LYS A 367 -14.45 -27.70 -1.87
CA LYS A 367 -15.87 -27.33 -1.99
C LYS A 367 -16.75 -28.08 -1.00
N GLU A 368 -16.52 -29.36 -0.76
CA GLU A 368 -17.25 -30.16 0.24
C GLU A 368 -17.04 -29.65 1.66
N LYS A 369 -15.91 -29.00 1.93
CA LYS A 369 -15.54 -28.44 3.23
C LYS A 369 -15.74 -26.93 3.34
N ASN A 370 -16.32 -26.29 2.32
CA ASN A 370 -16.48 -24.83 2.21
C ASN A 370 -15.15 -24.07 2.26
N VAL A 371 -14.09 -24.62 1.68
CA VAL A 371 -12.78 -24.00 1.53
C VAL A 371 -12.49 -23.78 0.05
N GLY A 372 -12.29 -22.53 -0.35
CA GLY A 372 -11.93 -22.15 -1.70
C GLY A 372 -10.42 -22.28 -1.96
N ILE A 373 -10.05 -22.48 -3.22
CA ILE A 373 -8.64 -22.58 -3.64
C ILE A 373 -8.26 -21.33 -4.42
N ILE A 374 -7.12 -20.75 -4.07
CA ILE A 374 -6.43 -19.66 -4.79
C ILE A 374 -5.15 -20.25 -5.40
N LEU A 375 -4.85 -19.92 -6.65
CA LEU A 375 -3.71 -20.46 -7.37
C LEU A 375 -2.66 -19.38 -7.65
N TRP A 376 -1.42 -19.70 -7.40
CA TRP A 376 -0.27 -18.86 -7.73
C TRP A 376 0.12 -18.97 -9.21
N LEU A 377 0.54 -17.84 -9.81
CA LEU A 377 0.95 -17.74 -11.20
C LEU A 377 2.06 -16.69 -11.35
N THR A 378 2.93 -16.85 -12.35
CA THR A 378 3.75 -15.73 -12.80
C THR A 378 2.93 -14.76 -13.67
N TRP A 379 3.29 -13.47 -13.67
CA TRP A 379 2.64 -12.50 -14.57
C TRP A 379 2.83 -12.89 -16.04
N LEU A 380 3.99 -13.47 -16.38
CA LEU A 380 4.33 -13.85 -17.76
C LEU A 380 3.47 -15.03 -18.24
N ALA A 381 3.26 -16.03 -17.38
CA ALA A 381 2.33 -17.12 -17.67
C ALA A 381 0.90 -16.60 -17.85
N THR A 382 0.48 -15.64 -17.01
CA THR A 382 -0.83 -15.01 -17.10
C THR A 382 -1.00 -14.22 -18.39
N GLU A 383 -0.01 -13.40 -18.78
CA GLU A 383 -0.07 -12.61 -20.02
C GLU A 383 -0.13 -13.51 -21.26
N ASN A 384 0.62 -14.60 -21.28
CA ASN A 384 0.67 -15.53 -22.41
C ASN A 384 -0.59 -16.40 -22.51
N ASN A 385 -1.39 -16.53 -21.46
CA ASN A 385 -2.55 -17.43 -21.35
C ASN A 385 -3.77 -16.71 -20.75
N PHE A 386 -4.15 -15.54 -21.26
CA PHE A 386 -5.10 -14.65 -20.62
C PHE A 386 -6.53 -15.22 -20.51
N ASP A 387 -6.85 -16.30 -21.21
CA ASP A 387 -8.10 -17.07 -21.09
C ASP A 387 -8.15 -18.00 -19.84
N LEU A 388 -7.03 -18.10 -19.10
CA LEU A 388 -6.97 -18.87 -17.86
C LEU A 388 -8.03 -18.46 -16.83
N PHE A 389 -8.43 -17.18 -16.77
CA PHE A 389 -9.44 -16.72 -15.80
C PHE A 389 -10.78 -17.43 -15.99
N LYS A 390 -11.20 -17.61 -17.25
CA LYS A 390 -12.40 -18.41 -17.56
C LYS A 390 -12.21 -19.87 -17.17
N THR A 391 -11.08 -20.46 -17.54
CA THR A 391 -10.79 -21.87 -17.27
C THR A 391 -10.76 -22.15 -15.75
N PHE A 392 -10.11 -21.29 -14.98
CA PHE A 392 -10.06 -21.42 -13.51
C PHE A 392 -11.42 -21.27 -12.85
N SER A 393 -12.23 -20.32 -13.33
CA SER A 393 -13.61 -20.19 -12.88
C SER A 393 -14.43 -21.47 -13.18
N ASP A 394 -14.28 -22.01 -14.39
CA ASP A 394 -14.96 -23.27 -14.79
C ASP A 394 -14.50 -24.45 -13.92
N TRP A 395 -13.24 -24.49 -13.50
CA TRP A 395 -12.72 -25.50 -12.55
C TRP A 395 -13.25 -25.32 -11.12
N GLY A 396 -13.66 -24.09 -10.76
CA GLY A 396 -14.17 -23.75 -9.42
C GLY A 396 -13.12 -23.09 -8.51
N VAL A 397 -12.00 -22.63 -9.06
CA VAL A 397 -11.00 -21.80 -8.38
C VAL A 397 -11.64 -20.49 -7.90
N LYS A 398 -11.18 -19.93 -6.78
CA LYS A 398 -11.74 -18.72 -6.15
C LYS A 398 -10.92 -17.47 -6.35
N GLY A 399 -9.66 -17.61 -6.69
CA GLY A 399 -8.78 -16.46 -6.90
C GLY A 399 -7.42 -16.84 -7.46
N VAL A 400 -6.62 -15.83 -7.72
CA VAL A 400 -5.25 -15.94 -8.23
C VAL A 400 -4.32 -15.04 -7.44
N LYS A 401 -3.11 -15.54 -7.14
CA LYS A 401 -1.93 -14.78 -6.72
C LYS A 401 -1.03 -14.66 -7.93
N ILE A 402 -0.83 -13.44 -8.45
CA ILE A 402 -0.02 -13.19 -9.64
C ILE A 402 1.27 -12.49 -9.22
N ASP A 403 2.41 -13.07 -9.59
CA ASP A 403 3.70 -12.72 -9.04
C ASP A 403 4.72 -12.26 -10.08
N PHE A 404 5.80 -11.61 -9.58
CA PHE A 404 6.98 -11.19 -10.32
C PHE A 404 6.77 -10.07 -11.34
N MET A 405 5.76 -9.21 -11.21
CA MET A 405 5.60 -8.05 -12.10
C MET A 405 6.84 -7.15 -12.08
N ASN A 406 7.37 -6.82 -10.91
CA ASN A 406 8.63 -6.09 -10.68
C ASN A 406 8.82 -4.83 -11.54
N ARG A 407 7.74 -4.28 -12.07
CA ARG A 407 7.71 -3.15 -13.01
C ARG A 407 6.50 -2.26 -12.74
N SER A 408 6.60 -1.01 -13.15
CA SER A 408 5.55 -0.01 -12.96
C SER A 408 5.46 1.01 -14.09
N ASP A 409 5.95 0.65 -15.29
CA ASP A 409 5.70 1.41 -16.53
C ASP A 409 4.23 1.33 -16.95
N GLN A 410 3.81 2.18 -17.88
CA GLN A 410 2.42 2.23 -18.36
C GLN A 410 1.89 0.86 -18.80
N TRP A 411 2.69 0.05 -19.48
CA TRP A 411 2.26 -1.26 -19.94
C TRP A 411 1.92 -2.18 -18.77
N MET A 412 2.78 -2.19 -17.75
CA MET A 412 2.56 -3.02 -16.55
C MET A 412 1.37 -2.50 -15.74
N VAL A 413 1.21 -1.20 -15.56
CA VAL A 413 0.00 -0.64 -14.90
C VAL A 413 -1.27 -1.08 -15.64
N ASN A 414 -1.26 -1.07 -16.97
CA ASN A 414 -2.38 -1.57 -17.77
C ASN A 414 -2.58 -3.08 -17.65
N PHE A 415 -1.53 -3.86 -17.40
CA PHE A 415 -1.63 -5.28 -17.11
C PHE A 415 -2.43 -5.53 -15.83
N TYR A 416 -2.13 -4.83 -14.74
CA TYR A 416 -2.90 -4.94 -13.49
C TYR A 416 -4.40 -4.65 -13.69
N GLU A 417 -4.75 -3.60 -14.44
CA GLU A 417 -6.14 -3.29 -14.71
C GLU A 417 -6.82 -4.35 -15.61
N ARG A 418 -6.11 -4.87 -16.62
CA ARG A 418 -6.62 -5.96 -17.47
C ARG A 418 -6.90 -7.22 -16.66
N VAL A 419 -5.97 -7.60 -15.79
CA VAL A 419 -6.13 -8.75 -14.87
C VAL A 419 -7.31 -8.52 -13.95
N ALA A 420 -7.37 -7.40 -13.23
CA ALA A 420 -8.45 -7.10 -12.29
C ALA A 420 -9.83 -7.18 -12.95
N ARG A 421 -9.97 -6.59 -14.15
CA ARG A 421 -11.20 -6.60 -14.94
C ARG A 421 -11.58 -7.99 -15.43
N GLU A 422 -10.62 -8.77 -15.97
CA GLU A 422 -10.90 -10.10 -16.49
C GLU A 422 -11.21 -11.09 -15.37
N ALA A 423 -10.44 -11.06 -14.29
CA ALA A 423 -10.73 -11.85 -13.08
C ALA A 423 -12.12 -11.54 -12.51
N ALA A 424 -12.53 -10.26 -12.49
CA ALA A 424 -13.87 -9.86 -12.03
C ALA A 424 -14.99 -10.44 -12.88
N LYS A 425 -14.86 -10.52 -14.20
CA LYS A 425 -15.85 -11.14 -15.09
C LYS A 425 -16.10 -12.60 -14.77
N HIS A 426 -15.08 -13.27 -14.24
CA HIS A 426 -15.11 -14.69 -13.90
C HIS A 426 -15.21 -14.94 -12.39
N HIS A 427 -15.52 -13.91 -11.59
CA HIS A 427 -15.68 -13.96 -10.13
C HIS A 427 -14.44 -14.52 -9.41
N LEU A 428 -13.25 -14.10 -9.84
CA LEU A 428 -11.97 -14.47 -9.21
C LEU A 428 -11.40 -13.30 -8.41
N LEU A 429 -10.97 -13.61 -7.18
CA LEU A 429 -10.21 -12.70 -6.31
C LEU A 429 -8.78 -12.59 -6.82
N VAL A 430 -8.13 -11.47 -6.53
CA VAL A 430 -6.76 -11.20 -7.00
C VAL A 430 -5.90 -10.72 -5.84
N ASP A 431 -4.70 -11.31 -5.75
CA ASP A 431 -3.57 -10.85 -4.98
C ASP A 431 -2.38 -10.61 -5.92
N PHE A 432 -1.71 -9.46 -5.82
CA PHE A 432 -0.56 -9.12 -6.66
C PHE A 432 0.73 -9.20 -5.84
N HIS A 433 1.69 -10.00 -6.29
CA HIS A 433 3.01 -10.16 -5.69
C HIS A 433 4.13 -9.68 -6.62
N GLY A 434 5.33 -9.43 -6.08
CA GLY A 434 6.35 -8.72 -6.83
C GLY A 434 5.81 -7.39 -7.37
N ALA A 435 5.01 -6.70 -6.58
CA ALA A 435 4.07 -5.66 -7.01
C ALA A 435 4.51 -4.25 -6.59
N PHE A 436 4.03 -3.24 -7.30
CA PHE A 436 4.08 -1.87 -6.80
C PHE A 436 2.97 -1.62 -5.75
N LYS A 437 3.09 -0.54 -4.98
CA LYS A 437 2.12 -0.13 -3.96
C LYS A 437 0.72 0.09 -4.54
N PRO A 438 -0.38 -0.06 -3.77
CA PRO A 438 -1.73 0.33 -4.18
C PRO A 438 -1.80 1.79 -4.63
N ALA A 439 -2.68 2.07 -5.58
CA ALA A 439 -2.92 3.40 -6.11
C ALA A 439 -4.39 3.60 -6.57
N GLY A 440 -5.35 2.88 -5.97
CA GLY A 440 -6.78 3.03 -6.18
C GLY A 440 -7.44 2.00 -7.08
N LEU A 441 -6.69 1.06 -7.67
CA LEU A 441 -7.25 -0.04 -8.47
C LEU A 441 -8.19 -0.92 -7.62
N GLU A 442 -7.84 -1.16 -6.36
CA GLU A 442 -8.60 -1.94 -5.38
C GLU A 442 -9.97 -1.34 -5.03
N TYR A 443 -10.19 -0.07 -5.30
CA TYR A 443 -11.51 0.58 -5.15
C TYR A 443 -12.32 0.54 -6.45
N ARG A 444 -11.64 0.64 -7.60
CA ARG A 444 -12.28 0.50 -8.92
C ARG A 444 -12.63 -0.96 -9.24
N TYR A 445 -11.77 -1.88 -8.87
CA TYR A 445 -11.92 -3.33 -9.00
C TYR A 445 -11.75 -4.01 -7.64
N PRO A 446 -12.80 -4.00 -6.79
CA PRO A 446 -12.72 -4.49 -5.42
C PRO A 446 -12.50 -6.01 -5.28
N ASN A 447 -12.38 -6.76 -6.37
CA ASN A 447 -11.87 -8.12 -6.37
C ASN A 447 -10.34 -8.18 -6.20
N VAL A 448 -9.61 -7.07 -6.34
CA VAL A 448 -8.21 -6.95 -5.97
C VAL A 448 -8.14 -6.71 -4.46
N LEU A 449 -7.79 -7.73 -3.71
CA LEU A 449 -7.90 -7.75 -2.26
C LEU A 449 -6.58 -7.49 -1.54
N SER A 450 -5.45 -7.75 -2.21
CA SER A 450 -4.13 -7.55 -1.61
C SER A 450 -3.06 -7.28 -2.66
N TYR A 451 -1.95 -6.73 -2.17
CA TYR A 451 -0.71 -6.50 -2.91
C TYR A 451 0.47 -6.73 -1.97
N GLU A 452 1.55 -7.34 -2.44
CA GLU A 452 2.80 -7.34 -1.69
C GLU A 452 3.40 -5.91 -1.63
N GLY A 453 4.35 -5.56 -2.45
CA GLY A 453 4.99 -4.25 -2.48
C GLY A 453 5.48 -3.77 -1.11
N VAL A 454 6.04 -4.67 -0.32
CA VAL A 454 6.54 -4.44 1.03
C VAL A 454 7.63 -5.46 1.38
N ARG A 455 8.62 -5.05 2.19
CA ARG A 455 9.57 -5.97 2.80
C ARG A 455 8.89 -6.69 3.96
N ALA A 456 8.34 -7.88 3.69
CA ALA A 456 7.47 -8.65 4.57
C ALA A 456 8.12 -9.94 5.08
N MET A 457 7.31 -10.84 5.65
CA MET A 457 7.77 -12.09 6.27
C MET A 457 8.45 -13.06 5.31
N GLU A 458 8.22 -12.94 3.99
CA GLU A 458 8.95 -13.73 2.98
C GLU A 458 10.46 -13.46 3.00
N GLN A 459 10.89 -12.29 3.48
CA GLN A 459 12.30 -11.94 3.68
C GLN A 459 12.93 -12.63 4.89
N MET A 460 12.17 -13.43 5.64
CA MET A 460 12.62 -14.25 6.78
C MET A 460 13.48 -13.47 7.79
N GLY A 461 14.75 -13.81 7.98
CA GLY A 461 15.66 -13.15 8.92
C GLY A 461 15.98 -11.69 8.60
N ASP A 462 15.69 -11.24 7.38
CA ASP A 462 15.84 -9.84 6.98
C ASP A 462 14.57 -9.02 7.16
N CYS A 463 13.47 -9.62 7.64
CA CYS A 463 12.23 -8.92 8.01
C CYS A 463 12.34 -8.45 9.48
N LEU A 464 12.97 -7.28 9.69
CA LEU A 464 13.25 -6.74 11.01
C LEU A 464 12.13 -5.80 11.50
N PRO A 465 11.74 -5.82 12.79
CA PRO A 465 10.80 -4.86 13.36
C PRO A 465 11.20 -3.40 13.14
N ASP A 466 12.49 -3.07 13.15
CA ASP A 466 12.98 -1.71 12.86
C ASP A 466 12.56 -1.21 11.47
N ASN A 467 12.44 -2.11 10.50
CA ASN A 467 11.91 -1.79 9.18
C ASN A 467 10.37 -1.85 9.17
N SER A 468 9.79 -2.87 9.80
CA SER A 468 8.34 -3.13 9.76
C SER A 468 7.53 -2.05 10.48
N LEU A 469 8.11 -1.32 11.44
CA LEU A 469 7.47 -0.20 12.13
C LEU A 469 7.23 1.04 11.24
N TYR A 470 7.68 1.01 9.97
CA TYR A 470 7.34 2.05 8.98
C TYR A 470 6.10 1.70 8.16
N PHE A 471 5.76 0.42 7.98
CA PHE A 471 4.66 0.06 7.08
C PHE A 471 3.28 0.61 7.51
N PRO A 472 2.88 0.70 8.79
CA PRO A 472 1.56 1.23 9.15
C PRO A 472 1.40 2.70 8.74
N PHE A 473 2.51 3.45 8.80
CA PHE A 473 2.55 4.89 8.52
C PHE A 473 2.78 5.23 7.05
N MET A 474 3.28 4.30 6.27
CA MET A 474 3.63 4.50 4.86
C MET A 474 2.90 3.51 3.96
N ARG A 475 3.27 2.24 3.96
CA ARG A 475 2.78 1.24 3.02
C ARG A 475 1.27 0.93 3.19
N ASN A 476 0.81 0.63 4.41
CA ASN A 476 -0.62 0.44 4.71
C ASN A 476 -1.41 1.76 4.74
N ALA A 477 -0.74 2.90 4.90
CA ALA A 477 -1.37 4.21 4.77
C ALA A 477 -1.96 4.44 3.38
N VAL A 478 -1.45 3.77 2.34
CA VAL A 478 -1.89 3.95 0.95
C VAL A 478 -2.76 2.81 0.41
N GLY A 479 -2.91 1.70 1.14
CA GLY A 479 -3.79 0.59 0.75
C GLY A 479 -3.40 -0.77 1.30
N PRO A 480 -4.12 -1.84 0.92
CA PRO A 480 -3.94 -3.19 1.45
C PRO A 480 -2.54 -3.76 1.15
N MET A 481 -2.11 -4.69 2.02
CA MET A 481 -0.75 -5.22 2.00
C MET A 481 -0.73 -6.69 2.39
N ASP A 482 -0.13 -7.54 1.55
CA ASP A 482 0.15 -8.93 1.91
C ASP A 482 1.49 -9.02 2.64
N TYR A 483 1.43 -8.94 3.97
CA TYR A 483 2.59 -9.03 4.86
C TYR A 483 2.94 -10.46 5.25
N THR A 484 2.01 -11.40 5.08
CA THR A 484 2.14 -12.81 5.42
C THR A 484 2.54 -13.08 6.89
N PRO A 485 1.82 -12.53 7.91
CA PRO A 485 2.13 -12.76 9.32
C PRO A 485 1.78 -14.18 9.79
N GLY A 486 2.13 -14.53 11.03
CA GLY A 486 1.61 -15.71 11.69
C GLY A 486 2.64 -16.77 12.09
N ALA A 487 3.92 -16.45 12.00
CA ALA A 487 4.95 -17.35 12.49
C ALA A 487 4.74 -17.73 13.97
N MET A 488 4.67 -19.02 14.26
CA MET A 488 4.57 -19.54 15.62
C MET A 488 5.95 -19.79 16.25
N ILE A 489 7.00 -19.87 15.47
CA ILE A 489 8.37 -19.83 15.95
C ILE A 489 8.88 -18.40 15.83
N SER A 490 9.12 -17.76 16.97
CA SER A 490 9.53 -16.36 17.06
C SER A 490 10.90 -16.26 17.76
N MET A 491 11.77 -15.39 17.25
CA MET A 491 13.14 -15.25 17.75
C MET A 491 13.52 -13.76 17.87
N GLN A 492 14.46 -13.46 18.77
CA GLN A 492 15.13 -12.17 18.75
C GLN A 492 16.25 -12.19 17.69
N PRO A 493 16.65 -11.04 17.11
CA PRO A 493 17.60 -10.99 16.01
C PRO A 493 18.89 -11.76 16.23
N GLU A 494 19.48 -11.63 17.42
CA GLU A 494 20.76 -12.26 17.77
C GLU A 494 20.68 -13.79 17.95
N LEU A 495 19.46 -14.32 18.07
CA LEU A 495 19.20 -15.75 18.23
C LEU A 495 18.57 -16.37 16.98
N TYR A 496 18.43 -15.59 15.90
CA TYR A 496 17.74 -16.05 14.71
C TYR A 496 18.48 -17.22 14.04
N ALA A 497 17.79 -18.34 13.99
CA ALA A 497 18.25 -19.55 13.28
C ALA A 497 17.00 -20.29 12.79
N ALA A 498 16.68 -20.13 11.54
CA ALA A 498 15.50 -20.74 10.94
C ALA A 498 15.87 -21.63 9.76
N MET A 499 15.19 -22.77 9.65
CA MET A 499 15.31 -23.69 8.52
C MET A 499 13.97 -24.38 8.33
N ARG A 500 13.45 -24.36 7.10
CA ARG A 500 12.23 -25.13 6.76
C ARG A 500 12.42 -26.60 7.13
N PRO A 501 11.42 -27.25 7.74
CA PRO A 501 10.04 -26.82 7.98
C PRO A 501 9.82 -25.91 9.20
N ASN A 502 10.86 -25.58 9.97
CA ASN A 502 10.77 -24.72 11.15
C ASN A 502 11.19 -23.28 10.78
N ALA A 503 10.47 -22.68 9.82
CA ALA A 503 10.63 -21.28 9.51
C ALA A 503 10.30 -20.42 10.75
N ALA A 504 10.99 -19.30 10.92
CA ALA A 504 10.84 -18.44 12.09
C ALA A 504 10.79 -16.96 11.69
N SER A 505 10.16 -16.15 12.54
CA SER A 505 10.15 -14.70 12.42
C SER A 505 11.05 -14.03 13.46
N ILE A 506 11.42 -12.78 13.21
CA ILE A 506 12.01 -11.89 14.21
C ILE A 506 10.90 -11.06 14.84
N GLY A 507 11.01 -10.88 16.19
CA GLY A 507 9.96 -10.29 17.02
C GLY A 507 9.30 -11.33 17.92
N THR A 508 8.53 -10.89 18.92
CA THR A 508 7.90 -11.80 19.87
C THR A 508 6.66 -12.51 19.30
N ARG A 509 6.18 -13.52 20.00
CA ARG A 509 4.91 -14.19 19.69
C ARG A 509 3.74 -13.19 19.69
N ALA A 510 3.68 -12.33 20.72
CA ALA A 510 2.64 -11.30 20.80
C ALA A 510 2.74 -10.27 19.67
N TYR A 511 3.97 -9.97 19.20
CA TYR A 511 4.19 -9.17 17.99
C TYR A 511 3.52 -9.80 16.76
N GLN A 512 3.72 -11.10 16.52
CA GLN A 512 3.11 -11.81 15.39
C GLN A 512 1.57 -11.81 15.45
N LEU A 513 1.01 -11.96 16.65
CA LEU A 513 -0.45 -11.89 16.83
C LEU A 513 -0.99 -10.50 16.57
N ALA A 514 -0.29 -9.45 17.03
CA ALA A 514 -0.67 -8.06 16.80
C ALA A 514 -0.70 -7.67 15.32
N LEU A 515 0.15 -8.27 14.49
CA LEU A 515 0.19 -8.00 13.04
C LEU A 515 -1.14 -8.33 12.35
N TYR A 516 -1.91 -9.32 12.81
CA TYR A 516 -3.25 -9.61 12.25
C TYR A 516 -4.24 -8.48 12.46
N VAL A 517 -4.08 -7.68 13.50
CA VAL A 517 -4.89 -6.50 13.75
C VAL A 517 -4.36 -5.29 12.98
N LEU A 518 -3.03 -5.16 12.87
CA LEU A 518 -2.37 -4.02 12.24
C LEU A 518 -2.40 -4.06 10.71
N CYS A 519 -2.04 -5.21 10.12
CA CYS A 519 -1.97 -5.37 8.67
C CYS A 519 -3.36 -5.32 8.05
N GLU A 520 -3.53 -4.47 7.06
CA GLU A 520 -4.76 -4.36 6.29
C GLU A 520 -4.59 -5.14 4.99
N SER A 521 -5.29 -6.24 4.87
CA SER A 521 -5.30 -7.11 3.70
C SER A 521 -6.66 -7.77 3.55
N GLY A 522 -7.22 -7.76 2.36
CA GLY A 522 -8.48 -8.48 2.10
C GLY A 522 -8.28 -9.99 1.92
N LEU A 523 -7.04 -10.43 1.65
CA LEU A 523 -6.59 -11.82 1.70
C LEU A 523 -5.44 -11.89 2.72
N GLN A 524 -5.77 -12.26 3.96
CA GLN A 524 -4.81 -12.28 5.05
C GLN A 524 -4.22 -13.66 5.22
N MET A 525 -2.95 -13.82 4.85
CA MET A 525 -2.25 -15.10 4.93
C MET A 525 -1.99 -15.55 6.36
N LEU A 526 -2.05 -16.86 6.59
CA LEU A 526 -1.48 -17.56 7.73
C LEU A 526 -0.22 -18.27 7.21
N SER A 527 0.96 -17.75 7.56
CA SER A 527 2.23 -18.18 6.95
C SER A 527 2.76 -19.51 7.47
N ASP A 528 2.43 -19.89 8.71
CA ASP A 528 2.96 -21.11 9.30
C ASP A 528 2.16 -22.36 8.93
N SER A 529 2.70 -23.52 9.21
CA SER A 529 2.06 -24.80 8.93
C SER A 529 0.90 -25.10 9.89
N PRO A 530 -0.11 -25.89 9.47
CA PRO A 530 -1.15 -26.39 10.38
C PRO A 530 -0.58 -27.11 11.60
N THR A 531 0.58 -27.76 11.47
CA THR A 531 1.32 -28.37 12.59
C THR A 531 1.65 -27.37 13.70
N GLN A 532 2.21 -26.20 13.32
CA GLN A 532 2.59 -25.18 14.31
C GLN A 532 1.36 -24.51 14.92
N TYR A 533 0.32 -24.29 14.14
CA TYR A 533 -0.96 -23.77 14.62
C TYR A 533 -1.65 -24.75 15.59
N ALA A 534 -1.60 -26.04 15.33
CA ALA A 534 -2.16 -27.08 16.22
C ALA A 534 -1.40 -27.15 17.57
N ARG A 535 -0.10 -26.85 17.60
CA ARG A 535 0.71 -26.79 18.83
C ARG A 535 0.48 -25.52 19.65
N ASN A 536 -0.09 -24.48 19.05
CA ASN A 536 -0.32 -23.16 19.66
C ASN A 536 -1.80 -22.76 19.54
N THR A 537 -2.66 -23.59 20.13
CA THR A 537 -4.12 -23.53 19.92
C THR A 537 -4.79 -22.24 20.38
N ASP A 538 -4.30 -21.62 21.42
CA ASP A 538 -4.80 -20.33 21.93
C ASP A 538 -4.43 -19.19 20.97
N CYS A 539 -3.18 -19.14 20.49
CA CYS A 539 -2.74 -18.19 19.45
C CYS A 539 -3.54 -18.38 18.16
N THR A 540 -3.71 -19.64 17.73
CA THR A 540 -4.49 -19.96 16.51
C THR A 540 -5.93 -19.51 16.65
N ARG A 541 -6.58 -19.73 17.80
CA ARG A 541 -7.93 -19.25 18.07
C ARG A 541 -8.03 -17.74 17.99
N PHE A 542 -7.01 -17.01 18.50
CA PHE A 542 -6.97 -15.57 18.36
C PHE A 542 -6.86 -15.18 16.89
N ILE A 543 -5.88 -15.70 16.15
CA ILE A 543 -5.64 -15.37 14.74
C ILE A 543 -6.91 -15.58 13.91
N THR A 544 -7.52 -16.76 14.03
CA THR A 544 -8.66 -17.14 13.14
C THR A 544 -9.97 -16.41 13.43
N GLN A 545 -10.06 -15.66 14.51
CA GLN A 545 -11.21 -14.80 14.80
C GLN A 545 -10.98 -13.32 14.41
N VAL A 546 -9.74 -12.92 14.07
CA VAL A 546 -9.46 -11.53 13.66
C VAL A 546 -10.04 -11.29 12.27
N PRO A 547 -10.90 -10.27 12.10
CA PRO A 547 -11.44 -9.91 10.79
C PRO A 547 -10.37 -9.35 9.85
N VAL A 548 -10.61 -9.46 8.54
CA VAL A 548 -9.75 -8.86 7.50
C VAL A 548 -10.29 -7.53 6.97
N VAL A 549 -11.49 -7.14 7.39
CA VAL A 549 -12.13 -5.86 7.05
C VAL A 549 -12.77 -5.25 8.28
N TRP A 550 -12.79 -3.91 8.35
CA TRP A 550 -13.07 -3.20 9.58
C TRP A 550 -14.17 -2.15 9.42
N ASP A 551 -14.97 -1.97 10.48
CA ASP A 551 -15.97 -0.92 10.53
C ASP A 551 -15.37 0.40 11.01
N GLU A 552 -14.33 0.32 11.85
CA GLU A 552 -13.66 1.48 12.45
C GLU A 552 -12.23 1.12 12.84
N THR A 553 -11.31 2.06 12.64
CA THR A 553 -9.91 2.00 13.08
C THR A 553 -9.61 3.24 13.94
N ARG A 554 -9.00 3.03 15.10
CA ARG A 554 -8.49 4.09 15.98
C ARG A 554 -7.05 3.82 16.35
N VAL A 555 -6.22 4.83 16.26
CA VAL A 555 -4.86 4.76 16.78
C VAL A 555 -4.86 5.23 18.23
N LEU A 556 -4.35 4.39 19.12
CA LEU A 556 -4.26 4.69 20.55
C LEU A 556 -2.92 5.33 20.88
N GLU A 557 -1.83 4.79 20.32
CA GLU A 557 -0.47 5.31 20.48
C GLU A 557 0.30 5.10 19.19
N ALA A 558 1.10 6.09 18.77
CA ALA A 558 1.88 5.99 17.54
C ALA A 558 3.10 6.89 17.54
N LYS A 559 4.22 6.32 17.06
CA LYS A 559 5.43 7.07 16.69
C LYS A 559 6.13 6.36 15.52
N VAL A 560 6.28 7.07 14.42
CA VAL A 560 6.87 6.54 13.18
C VAL A 560 8.20 5.86 13.46
N GLY A 561 8.34 4.61 13.03
CA GLY A 561 9.54 3.79 13.17
C GLY A 561 9.84 3.30 14.58
N GLU A 562 9.01 3.60 15.58
CA GLU A 562 9.25 3.16 16.95
C GLU A 562 8.15 2.25 17.50
N TYR A 563 6.89 2.66 17.40
CA TYR A 563 5.75 1.89 17.91
C TYR A 563 4.42 2.33 17.28
N VAL A 564 3.45 1.42 17.33
CA VAL A 564 2.07 1.71 17.01
C VAL A 564 1.16 0.80 17.84
N VAL A 565 0.07 1.35 18.36
CA VAL A 565 -1.03 0.63 19.02
C VAL A 565 -2.34 1.08 18.43
N VAL A 566 -3.13 0.16 17.90
CA VAL A 566 -4.44 0.44 17.29
C VAL A 566 -5.54 -0.35 17.98
N ALA A 567 -6.75 0.21 17.99
CA ALA A 567 -7.99 -0.51 18.27
C ALA A 567 -8.86 -0.52 17.01
N LYS A 568 -9.30 -1.67 16.56
CA LYS A 568 -10.15 -1.83 15.37
C LYS A 568 -11.45 -2.56 15.72
N ARG A 569 -12.56 -2.11 15.14
CA ARG A 569 -13.90 -2.65 15.42
C ARG A 569 -14.47 -3.40 14.23
N LYS A 570 -15.09 -4.55 14.53
CA LYS A 570 -15.97 -5.26 13.61
C LYS A 570 -17.24 -5.71 14.32
N GLY A 571 -18.37 -5.18 13.90
CA GLY A 571 -19.62 -5.39 14.65
C GLY A 571 -19.51 -4.86 16.08
N ASP A 572 -19.80 -5.70 17.06
CA ASP A 572 -19.72 -5.38 18.49
C ASP A 572 -18.36 -5.68 19.13
N ARG A 573 -17.43 -6.29 18.38
CA ARG A 573 -16.11 -6.69 18.89
C ARG A 573 -15.04 -5.67 18.53
N TRP A 574 -14.14 -5.46 19.47
CA TRP A 574 -12.93 -4.69 19.27
C TRP A 574 -11.69 -5.57 19.34
N PHE A 575 -10.70 -5.20 18.57
CA PHE A 575 -9.40 -5.88 18.53
C PHE A 575 -8.31 -4.84 18.74
N ILE A 576 -7.38 -5.10 19.65
CA ILE A 576 -6.22 -4.24 19.90
C ILE A 576 -4.99 -4.95 19.34
N GLY A 577 -4.16 -4.22 18.58
CA GLY A 577 -2.85 -4.67 18.12
C GLY A 577 -1.80 -3.61 18.40
N GLY A 578 -0.72 -3.96 19.07
CA GLY A 578 0.39 -3.06 19.37
C GLY A 578 1.72 -3.72 19.08
N ILE A 579 2.65 -2.98 18.46
CA ILE A 579 4.02 -3.46 18.18
C ILE A 579 5.05 -2.37 18.47
N THR A 580 6.28 -2.79 18.80
CA THR A 580 7.42 -1.91 19.03
C THR A 580 8.69 -2.47 18.40
N ASN A 581 9.68 -1.61 18.16
CA ASN A 581 11.01 -1.97 17.70
C ASN A 581 11.97 -2.31 18.88
N ASN A 582 13.29 -2.33 18.62
CA ASN A 582 14.31 -2.66 19.62
C ASN A 582 14.97 -1.42 20.26
N SER A 583 14.52 -0.20 19.97
CA SER A 583 15.16 1.03 20.47
C SER A 583 15.06 1.20 21.98
N GLU A 584 14.10 0.53 22.63
CA GLU A 584 13.97 0.46 24.07
C GLU A 584 13.81 -0.98 24.54
N LYS A 585 14.35 -1.28 25.74
CA LYS A 585 14.25 -2.62 26.31
C LYS A 585 12.80 -3.00 26.65
N VAL A 586 12.04 -2.05 27.16
CA VAL A 586 10.62 -2.17 27.51
C VAL A 586 9.94 -0.83 27.29
N ARG A 587 8.76 -0.85 26.65
CA ARG A 587 7.84 0.29 26.59
C ARG A 587 6.58 -0.03 27.36
N GLU A 588 6.04 0.97 28.03
CA GLU A 588 4.75 0.89 28.71
C GLU A 588 3.84 2.00 28.17
N PHE A 589 2.65 1.61 27.75
CA PHE A 589 1.61 2.53 27.26
C PHE A 589 0.41 2.43 28.18
N LYS A 590 -0.17 3.58 28.50
CA LYS A 590 -1.45 3.69 29.18
C LYS A 590 -2.51 4.07 28.17
N VAL A 591 -3.35 3.12 27.80
CA VAL A 591 -4.41 3.32 26.80
C VAL A 591 -5.76 3.32 27.46
N ASN A 592 -6.61 4.28 27.09
CA ASN A 592 -7.95 4.41 27.63
C ASN A 592 -8.96 3.68 26.75
N LEU A 593 -9.89 2.94 27.34
CA LEU A 593 -10.94 2.19 26.66
C LEU A 593 -12.20 3.07 26.37
N ASP A 594 -12.03 4.35 26.11
CA ASP A 594 -13.12 5.29 25.82
C ASP A 594 -13.93 4.94 24.56
N PHE A 595 -13.38 4.12 23.69
CA PHE A 595 -14.05 3.66 22.48
C PHE A 595 -15.13 2.58 22.75
N LEU A 596 -15.18 2.00 23.94
CA LEU A 596 -16.22 1.04 24.33
C LEU A 596 -17.56 1.76 24.62
N ASN A 597 -18.67 1.01 24.52
CA ASN A 597 -19.98 1.56 24.82
C ASN A 597 -20.20 1.69 26.34
N ALA A 598 -20.76 2.84 26.74
CA ALA A 598 -21.08 3.06 28.14
C ALA A 598 -22.15 2.07 28.65
N GLY A 599 -21.99 1.62 29.90
CA GLY A 599 -22.96 0.72 30.56
C GLY A 599 -22.95 -0.74 30.10
N LYS A 600 -22.01 -1.10 29.22
CA LYS A 600 -21.77 -2.50 28.80
C LYS A 600 -20.47 -3.00 29.44
N ALA A 601 -20.51 -4.18 30.05
CA ALA A 601 -19.32 -4.93 30.41
C ALA A 601 -18.86 -5.78 29.23
N TYR A 602 -17.55 -5.87 29.06
CA TYR A 602 -16.92 -6.67 28.01
C TYR A 602 -15.94 -7.64 28.59
N ARG A 603 -15.76 -8.78 27.93
CA ARG A 603 -14.68 -9.72 28.22
C ARG A 603 -13.51 -9.44 27.28
N MET A 604 -12.35 -9.11 27.84
CA MET A 604 -11.08 -8.99 27.11
C MET A 604 -10.29 -10.28 27.24
N THR A 605 -9.73 -10.77 26.14
CA THR A 605 -8.68 -11.80 26.12
C THR A 605 -7.48 -11.21 25.42
N ALA A 606 -6.36 -11.10 26.14
CA ALA A 606 -5.14 -10.45 25.68
C ALA A 606 -3.95 -11.41 25.66
N PHE A 607 -3.08 -11.21 24.70
CA PHE A 607 -1.79 -11.87 24.53
C PHE A 607 -0.70 -10.81 24.72
N GLU A 608 0.12 -11.00 25.76
CA GLU A 608 1.14 -10.08 26.20
C GLU A 608 2.51 -10.72 26.11
N ASP A 609 3.56 -9.94 25.92
CA ASP A 609 4.94 -10.40 26.08
C ASP A 609 5.17 -10.97 27.45
N GLY A 610 5.75 -12.17 27.53
CA GLY A 610 6.16 -12.79 28.78
C GLY A 610 7.35 -12.07 29.42
N ILE A 611 7.68 -12.46 30.67
CA ILE A 611 8.75 -11.82 31.45
C ILE A 611 10.14 -11.97 30.79
N ASN A 612 10.34 -13.03 30.00
CA ASN A 612 11.60 -13.34 29.31
C ASN A 612 11.54 -13.14 27.80
N ALA A 613 10.48 -12.53 27.29
CA ALA A 613 10.28 -12.37 25.85
C ALA A 613 11.40 -11.54 25.18
N ASP A 614 12.10 -10.70 25.92
CA ASP A 614 13.28 -9.96 25.45
C ASP A 614 14.46 -10.86 25.02
N ARG A 615 14.46 -12.14 25.42
CA ARG A 615 15.45 -13.17 25.05
C ARG A 615 14.80 -14.38 24.41
N GLN A 616 13.69 -14.88 24.98
CA GLN A 616 12.90 -15.98 24.47
C GLN A 616 11.62 -15.42 23.83
N ALA A 617 11.70 -15.06 22.56
CA ALA A 617 10.63 -14.35 21.84
C ALA A 617 9.28 -15.11 21.77
N MET A 618 9.28 -16.43 22.04
CA MET A 618 8.07 -17.23 22.17
C MET A 618 7.43 -17.17 23.56
N ASP A 619 8.06 -16.51 24.54
CA ASP A 619 7.49 -16.34 25.89
C ASP A 619 6.35 -15.29 25.83
N TYR A 620 5.14 -15.74 26.16
CA TYR A 620 3.95 -14.88 26.16
C TYR A 620 3.00 -15.30 27.27
N ARG A 621 2.05 -14.44 27.60
CA ARG A 621 0.95 -14.72 28.51
C ARG A 621 -0.38 -14.50 27.82
N CYS A 622 -1.31 -15.43 28.00
CA CYS A 622 -2.70 -15.24 27.62
C CYS A 622 -3.49 -14.93 28.90
N VAL A 623 -4.07 -13.74 28.98
CA VAL A 623 -4.81 -13.26 30.16
C VAL A 623 -6.21 -12.84 29.77
N SER A 624 -7.16 -12.98 30.71
CA SER A 624 -8.53 -12.51 30.48
C SER A 624 -9.00 -11.67 31.65
N ALA A 625 -9.68 -10.57 31.35
CA ALA A 625 -10.25 -9.63 32.32
C ALA A 625 -11.60 -9.12 31.84
N ASP A 626 -12.44 -8.72 32.77
CA ASP A 626 -13.63 -7.93 32.44
C ASP A 626 -13.21 -6.47 32.37
N VAL A 627 -13.69 -5.75 31.37
CA VAL A 627 -13.33 -4.35 31.12
C VAL A 627 -14.56 -3.53 30.76
N THR A 628 -14.51 -2.25 31.07
CA THR A 628 -15.58 -1.28 30.79
C THR A 628 -15.02 -0.02 30.14
N LYS A 629 -15.94 0.79 29.59
CA LYS A 629 -15.58 2.09 29.04
C LYS A 629 -14.89 2.98 30.06
N GLY A 630 -13.80 3.61 29.65
CA GLY A 630 -13.05 4.57 30.47
C GLY A 630 -12.01 3.93 31.38
N GLU A 631 -11.89 2.60 31.40
CA GLU A 631 -10.77 1.94 32.07
C GLU A 631 -9.46 2.22 31.36
N GLU A 632 -8.38 2.35 32.13
CA GLU A 632 -7.01 2.49 31.64
C GLU A 632 -6.34 1.11 31.65
N LEU A 633 -5.85 0.67 30.48
CA LEU A 633 -5.00 -0.52 30.36
C LEU A 633 -3.54 -0.10 30.31
N THR A 634 -2.68 -0.84 31.02
CA THR A 634 -1.24 -0.73 30.86
C THR A 634 -0.76 -1.83 29.93
N LEU A 635 -0.25 -1.46 28.76
CA LEU A 635 0.34 -2.36 27.78
C LEU A 635 1.85 -2.33 27.96
N ARG A 636 2.45 -3.51 28.26
CA ARG A 636 3.89 -3.65 28.41
C ARG A 636 4.45 -4.46 27.22
N LEU A 637 5.29 -3.84 26.41
CA LEU A 637 5.94 -4.44 25.27
C LEU A 637 7.46 -4.47 25.50
N VAL A 638 8.09 -5.64 25.35
CA VAL A 638 9.55 -5.72 25.35
C VAL A 638 10.11 -5.30 23.99
N ARG A 639 11.41 -5.20 23.85
CA ARG A 639 12.05 -4.95 22.54
C ARG A 639 11.56 -5.93 21.48
N ASN A 640 11.25 -5.45 20.29
CA ASN A 640 10.63 -6.23 19.20
C ASN A 640 9.37 -6.97 19.64
N GLY A 641 8.69 -6.42 20.61
CA GLY A 641 7.54 -7.03 21.27
C GLY A 641 6.20 -6.53 20.78
N GLY A 642 5.15 -7.13 21.31
CA GLY A 642 3.78 -6.80 20.93
C GLY A 642 2.75 -7.04 22.03
N PHE A 643 1.54 -6.62 21.69
CA PHE A 643 0.31 -6.83 22.45
C PHE A 643 -0.83 -7.08 21.49
N ALA A 644 -1.62 -8.11 21.72
CA ALA A 644 -2.80 -8.40 20.92
C ALA A 644 -3.98 -8.73 21.82
N ALA A 645 -5.18 -8.21 21.54
CA ALA A 645 -6.36 -8.53 22.33
C ALA A 645 -7.63 -8.53 21.50
N VAL A 646 -8.62 -9.29 21.97
CA VAL A 646 -10.02 -9.19 21.56
C VAL A 646 -10.86 -8.77 22.76
N ILE A 647 -11.83 -7.88 22.52
CA ILE A 647 -12.78 -7.36 23.52
C ILE A 647 -14.20 -7.60 22.95
N GLU A 648 -15.02 -8.42 23.61
CA GLU A 648 -16.31 -8.88 23.15
C GLU A 648 -17.40 -8.91 24.24
#